data_07e2b938193d8ec21afe77298c548e40
#
_entry.id   07e2b938193d8ec21afe77298c548e40
#
_cell.length_a   1.000
_cell.length_b   1.000
_cell.length_c   1.000
_cell.angle_alpha   90.00
_cell.angle_beta   90.00
_cell.angle_gamma   90.00
#
_symmetry.space_group_name_H-M   'P 1'
#
loop_
_entity.id
_entity.type
_entity.pdbx_description
1 polymer ?
#
loop_
_entity_poly.entity_id
_entity_poly.type
_entity_poly.pdbx_seq_one_letter_code
_entity_poly.pdbx_strand_id
1 'polypeptide(L)'
;MNFNNFTIKSQEAVQQAVNVTQARGQQAIEPVHLLAGVLKVGENVTNFIFQKLGMNAQQIALVIDKQIDSLPKVSGGEPYLSRESNEILQRAVQYSKEMGDEFVSLEAIILALLNVKSTVATILKDAGMTDKELRSAIAELRKGEKVTSQSSEDTYQSLSKYAINLNEAARSGKLDPVIGRDEEIRRVLQILSRRTKNNPILIGEPGTGKTAIVEGLAHRIIRGDVPDNLKNKQIFSLDMGALVAGAKYKGEFEERLKSVVNEVIKAEGSIILFIDEIHTLVGAGKGEGAMDAANILKPALARGELRSIGATTLDEYQKYFEKDKALERRFQTVMVAEPDTLSTISILRGLKERYENHHKVRIKDEAIIAAVELSNRYITERFLPDKAIDLMDEAAAKLRMERDSVPEELDEISRHLKQLEIEREAIKREKDEPKLQQLNKEIAELKEQETSYKAKWQSEKELVNKIQQNKQEIEQLKFEAEKAEREGDYGKVAEIRYGKLQALENEIKDIQEDLKHKQGDSAMIKEEVTAEDIADVVSRWTGIPVNKMLQSERDKLLHLEQELHLRVVGQDEAIAAVSDGVRRSRAGLQDPKRPIGSFIFLGTTGVGKTELAKALADYLFDDESLMTRIDMSEYQEKHSVSRLIGAPPGYVGYDEGGQLTEAVRRKPYSVVLFDEIEKAHPDVFNILLQVLDDGRLTDNKGRTVNFKNTIIIMTSNLGSAYIQSQFEKINDENREVVIEETKKEVMSMLKKTIRPEFLNRIDETIMFLPLNREEIEQIVMLQINGIKNMLAGNGITLEMTDEAVRFIASTGYDPEFGARPVKRAIQRYLLNDLSKKLLSQEVDRSKPIIVETAGDGLKFRN
;
A
#
# COMPACT_ATOMS: atom_id res chain seq x y z
N MET A 1 16.99 -54.59 -8.60
CA MET A 1 16.55 -54.05 -9.90
C MET A 1 17.22 -52.70 -10.10
N ASN A 2 17.68 -52.38 -11.30
CA ASN A 2 18.21 -51.06 -11.59
C ASN A 2 17.04 -50.19 -12.08
N PHE A 3 16.71 -49.10 -11.33
CA PHE A 3 15.57 -48.21 -11.60
C PHE A 3 15.98 -47.04 -12.52
N ASN A 4 17.18 -47.04 -13.12
CA ASN A 4 17.61 -45.94 -13.99
C ASN A 4 16.72 -45.72 -15.23
N ASN A 5 15.95 -46.73 -15.62
CA ASN A 5 15.03 -46.69 -16.75
C ASN A 5 13.59 -46.30 -16.32
N PHE A 6 13.40 -45.89 -15.07
CA PHE A 6 12.12 -45.42 -14.56
C PHE A 6 12.09 -43.89 -14.54
N THR A 7 10.90 -43.31 -14.72
CA THR A 7 10.71 -41.90 -14.51
C THR A 7 10.96 -41.53 -13.04
N ILE A 8 11.27 -40.26 -12.75
CA ILE A 8 11.50 -39.80 -11.37
C ILE A 8 10.32 -40.15 -10.49
N LYS A 9 9.10 -39.93 -10.95
CA LYS A 9 7.90 -40.26 -10.20
C LYS A 9 7.67 -41.76 -10.00
N SER A 10 8.00 -42.53 -10.98
CA SER A 10 7.94 -43.97 -10.84
C SER A 10 8.98 -44.49 -9.83
N GLN A 11 10.17 -43.91 -9.78
CA GLN A 11 11.17 -44.22 -8.74
C GLN A 11 10.67 -43.79 -7.35
N GLU A 12 10.14 -42.58 -7.25
CA GLU A 12 9.52 -42.06 -6.00
C GLU A 12 8.36 -42.94 -5.52
N ALA A 13 7.49 -43.42 -6.41
CA ALA A 13 6.38 -44.28 -6.08
C ALA A 13 6.87 -45.63 -5.49
N VAL A 14 7.93 -46.23 -6.08
CA VAL A 14 8.55 -47.43 -5.52
C VAL A 14 9.20 -47.13 -4.17
N GLN A 15 9.89 -46.03 -4.01
CA GLN A 15 10.47 -45.62 -2.72
C GLN A 15 9.38 -45.36 -1.67
N GLN A 16 8.24 -44.76 -2.03
CA GLN A 16 7.10 -44.61 -1.13
C GLN A 16 6.48 -45.96 -0.74
N ALA A 17 6.45 -46.93 -1.64
CA ALA A 17 6.03 -48.27 -1.30
C ALA A 17 6.95 -48.91 -0.25
N VAL A 18 8.27 -48.70 -0.36
CA VAL A 18 9.25 -49.09 0.67
C VAL A 18 8.98 -48.41 2.00
N ASN A 19 8.77 -47.08 1.98
CA ASN A 19 8.51 -46.30 3.17
C ASN A 19 7.22 -46.76 3.89
N VAL A 20 6.13 -47.01 3.13
CA VAL A 20 4.85 -47.51 3.68
C VAL A 20 5.04 -48.88 4.32
N THR A 21 5.79 -49.78 3.65
CA THR A 21 6.11 -51.11 4.16
C THR A 21 6.84 -51.03 5.51
N GLN A 22 7.87 -50.17 5.58
CA GLN A 22 8.63 -49.97 6.83
C GLN A 22 7.77 -49.33 7.93
N ALA A 23 6.98 -48.31 7.61
CA ALA A 23 6.13 -47.63 8.58
C ALA A 23 5.08 -48.56 9.21
N ARG A 24 4.64 -49.60 8.48
CA ARG A 24 3.65 -50.58 8.95
C ARG A 24 4.32 -51.82 9.60
N GLY A 25 5.66 -51.82 9.71
CA GLY A 25 6.42 -52.94 10.28
C GLY A 25 6.32 -54.23 9.46
N GLN A 26 6.36 -54.12 8.14
CA GLN A 26 6.28 -55.22 7.19
C GLN A 26 7.61 -55.34 6.43
N GLN A 27 7.97 -56.52 5.90
CA GLN A 27 9.21 -56.73 5.16
C GLN A 27 8.98 -56.91 3.66
N ALA A 28 7.92 -57.60 3.27
CA ALA A 28 7.63 -57.86 1.87
C ALA A 28 6.87 -56.66 1.28
N ILE A 29 7.42 -56.05 0.23
CA ILE A 29 6.73 -55.01 -0.54
C ILE A 29 5.77 -55.72 -1.49
N GLU A 30 4.53 -55.83 -1.07
CA GLU A 30 3.43 -56.44 -1.82
C GLU A 30 2.83 -55.46 -2.86
N PRO A 31 2.07 -55.94 -3.87
CA PRO A 31 1.42 -55.09 -4.87
C PRO A 31 0.57 -53.94 -4.29
N VAL A 32 -0.03 -54.12 -3.10
CA VAL A 32 -0.81 -53.09 -2.40
C VAL A 32 0.06 -51.91 -1.97
N HIS A 33 1.32 -52.16 -1.60
CA HIS A 33 2.27 -51.08 -1.27
C HIS A 33 2.68 -50.30 -2.51
N LEU A 34 2.89 -51.02 -3.66
CA LEU A 34 3.17 -50.32 -4.92
C LEU A 34 2.02 -49.42 -5.35
N LEU A 35 0.77 -49.90 -5.26
CA LEU A 35 -0.38 -49.04 -5.58
C LEU A 35 -0.50 -47.89 -4.60
N ALA A 36 -0.30 -48.09 -3.30
CA ALA A 36 -0.27 -46.99 -2.32
C ALA A 36 0.79 -45.96 -2.63
N GLY A 37 2.00 -46.40 -3.06
CA GLY A 37 3.06 -45.49 -3.51
C GLY A 37 2.67 -44.71 -4.77
N VAL A 38 2.08 -45.37 -5.75
CA VAL A 38 1.57 -44.72 -6.98
C VAL A 38 0.49 -43.71 -6.70
N LEU A 39 -0.47 -44.03 -5.81
CA LEU A 39 -1.54 -43.09 -5.42
C LEU A 39 -1.00 -41.85 -4.72
N LYS A 40 0.04 -42.01 -3.90
CA LYS A 40 0.63 -40.92 -3.14
C LYS A 40 1.51 -40.00 -3.97
N VAL A 41 2.26 -40.52 -4.91
CA VAL A 41 3.19 -39.76 -5.74
C VAL A 41 2.55 -39.26 -7.04
N GLY A 42 1.69 -40.11 -7.60
CA GLY A 42 1.07 -39.91 -8.91
C GLY A 42 -0.32 -39.28 -8.83
N GLU A 43 -0.64 -38.44 -7.85
CA GLU A 43 -1.97 -37.91 -7.59
C GLU A 43 -2.64 -37.34 -8.86
N ASN A 44 -1.93 -36.60 -9.67
CA ASN A 44 -2.45 -36.02 -10.92
C ASN A 44 -2.79 -37.12 -11.98
N VAL A 45 -1.90 -38.08 -12.16
CA VAL A 45 -2.08 -39.17 -13.13
C VAL A 45 -3.22 -40.09 -12.69
N THR A 46 -3.19 -40.49 -11.41
CA THR A 46 -4.20 -41.41 -10.84
C THR A 46 -5.58 -40.78 -10.75
N ASN A 47 -5.66 -39.49 -10.32
CA ASN A 47 -6.94 -38.78 -10.28
C ASN A 47 -7.56 -38.65 -11.67
N PHE A 48 -6.76 -38.28 -12.69
CA PHE A 48 -7.25 -38.23 -14.06
C PHE A 48 -7.80 -39.57 -14.55
N ILE A 49 -7.02 -40.65 -14.37
CA ILE A 49 -7.41 -42.00 -14.80
C ILE A 49 -8.69 -42.42 -14.05
N PHE A 50 -8.75 -42.24 -12.74
CA PHE A 50 -9.87 -42.66 -11.94
C PHE A 50 -11.16 -41.87 -12.22
N GLN A 51 -11.02 -40.54 -12.37
CA GLN A 51 -12.14 -39.68 -12.73
C GLN A 51 -12.68 -40.02 -14.11
N LYS A 52 -11.81 -40.31 -15.08
CA LYS A 52 -12.21 -40.70 -16.43
C LYS A 52 -12.96 -42.06 -16.45
N LEU A 53 -12.55 -42.95 -15.58
CA LEU A 53 -13.20 -44.29 -15.40
C LEU A 53 -14.39 -44.24 -14.44
N GLY A 54 -14.77 -43.09 -13.91
CA GLY A 54 -15.87 -42.95 -12.94
C GLY A 54 -15.60 -43.57 -11.58
N MET A 55 -14.33 -43.77 -11.21
CA MET A 55 -13.88 -44.42 -9.98
C MET A 55 -13.61 -43.40 -8.87
N ASN A 56 -13.89 -43.79 -7.63
CA ASN A 56 -13.59 -42.91 -6.47
C ASN A 56 -12.20 -43.24 -5.88
N ALA A 57 -11.24 -42.35 -6.10
CA ALA A 57 -9.85 -42.49 -5.63
C ALA A 57 -9.74 -42.65 -4.11
N GLN A 58 -10.59 -41.96 -3.34
CA GLN A 58 -10.58 -41.99 -1.87
C GLN A 58 -11.06 -43.38 -1.36
N GLN A 59 -12.07 -43.95 -1.99
CA GLN A 59 -12.55 -45.30 -1.64
C GLN A 59 -11.49 -46.36 -1.92
N ILE A 60 -10.80 -46.25 -3.05
CA ILE A 60 -9.73 -47.17 -3.40
C ILE A 60 -8.59 -47.05 -2.39
N ALA A 61 -8.17 -45.84 -2.04
CA ALA A 61 -7.14 -45.60 -1.04
C ALA A 61 -7.48 -46.23 0.32
N LEU A 62 -8.75 -46.09 0.79
CA LEU A 62 -9.23 -46.70 2.02
C LEU A 62 -9.19 -48.24 1.97
N VAL A 63 -9.57 -48.87 0.83
CA VAL A 63 -9.51 -50.30 0.64
C VAL A 63 -8.05 -50.81 0.68
N ILE A 64 -7.17 -50.11 0.02
CA ILE A 64 -5.72 -50.40 0.01
C ILE A 64 -5.10 -50.26 1.40
N ASP A 65 -5.44 -49.22 2.16
CA ASP A 65 -4.96 -49.07 3.55
C ASP A 65 -5.39 -50.22 4.45
N LYS A 66 -6.68 -50.63 4.37
CA LYS A 66 -7.18 -51.76 5.10
C LYS A 66 -6.48 -53.08 4.72
N GLN A 67 -6.19 -53.24 3.42
CA GLN A 67 -5.51 -54.43 2.94
C GLN A 67 -4.03 -54.47 3.43
N ILE A 68 -3.36 -53.32 3.44
CA ILE A 68 -1.99 -53.21 4.01
C ILE A 68 -2.02 -53.57 5.50
N ASP A 69 -2.98 -53.04 6.26
CA ASP A 69 -3.10 -53.33 7.69
C ASP A 69 -3.33 -54.80 8.02
N SER A 70 -3.93 -55.57 7.09
CA SER A 70 -4.20 -57.01 7.24
C SER A 70 -2.96 -57.88 6.98
N LEU A 71 -1.87 -57.34 6.40
CA LEU A 71 -0.66 -58.08 6.09
C LEU A 71 0.19 -58.39 7.35
N PRO A 72 0.93 -59.51 7.38
CA PRO A 72 1.73 -59.87 8.53
C PRO A 72 2.80 -58.82 8.89
N LYS A 73 2.91 -58.48 10.16
CA LYS A 73 3.94 -57.63 10.70
C LYS A 73 5.13 -58.46 11.14
N VAL A 74 6.34 -58.08 10.70
CA VAL A 74 7.58 -58.77 11.04
C VAL A 74 8.60 -57.75 11.51
N SER A 75 9.19 -57.96 12.70
CA SER A 75 10.19 -57.05 13.25
C SER A 75 11.61 -57.50 12.83
N GLY A 76 12.37 -56.59 12.24
CA GLY A 76 13.79 -56.68 11.97
C GLY A 76 14.17 -57.38 10.66
N GLY A 77 14.50 -56.58 9.65
CA GLY A 77 15.03 -57.01 8.34
C GLY A 77 14.82 -55.91 7.31
N GLU A 78 15.63 -55.87 6.26
CA GLU A 78 15.49 -54.93 5.15
C GLU A 78 14.27 -55.29 4.31
N PRO A 79 13.48 -54.28 3.84
CA PRO A 79 12.37 -54.54 2.93
C PRO A 79 12.82 -55.14 1.61
N TYR A 80 12.08 -56.11 1.10
CA TYR A 80 12.34 -56.73 -0.20
C TYR A 80 11.06 -56.80 -1.04
N LEU A 81 11.22 -56.77 -2.37
CA LEU A 81 10.10 -56.91 -3.29
C LEU A 81 9.55 -58.34 -3.27
N SER A 82 8.26 -58.50 -3.05
CA SER A 82 7.59 -59.78 -3.20
C SER A 82 7.73 -60.28 -4.67
N ARG A 83 7.49 -61.57 -4.87
CA ARG A 83 7.52 -62.14 -6.20
C ARG A 83 6.54 -61.45 -7.16
N GLU A 84 5.34 -61.17 -6.67
CA GLU A 84 4.28 -60.50 -7.44
C GLU A 84 4.66 -59.05 -7.76
N SER A 85 5.19 -58.30 -6.80
CA SER A 85 5.66 -56.94 -7.03
C SER A 85 6.83 -56.86 -8.03
N ASN A 86 7.73 -57.80 -7.98
CA ASN A 86 8.81 -57.89 -8.95
C ASN A 86 8.29 -58.21 -10.37
N GLU A 87 7.33 -59.13 -10.50
CA GLU A 87 6.65 -59.43 -11.76
C GLU A 87 5.93 -58.20 -12.34
N ILE A 88 5.21 -57.43 -11.48
CA ILE A 88 4.54 -56.17 -11.87
C ILE A 88 5.55 -55.17 -12.45
N LEU A 89 6.67 -54.95 -11.77
CA LEU A 89 7.67 -53.99 -12.25
C LEU A 89 8.35 -54.47 -13.55
N GLN A 90 8.58 -55.76 -13.72
CA GLN A 90 9.06 -56.32 -14.99
C GLN A 90 8.04 -56.16 -16.10
N ARG A 91 6.76 -56.37 -15.81
CA ARG A 91 5.68 -56.21 -16.78
C ARG A 91 5.49 -54.71 -17.15
N ALA A 92 5.68 -53.79 -16.21
CA ALA A 92 5.68 -52.38 -16.49
C ALA A 92 6.75 -51.97 -17.49
N VAL A 93 7.98 -52.58 -17.41
CA VAL A 93 9.04 -52.39 -18.39
C VAL A 93 8.64 -52.93 -19.79
N GLN A 94 7.85 -54.02 -19.85
CA GLN A 94 7.36 -54.50 -21.15
C GLN A 94 6.30 -53.55 -21.73
N TYR A 95 5.35 -53.07 -20.91
CA TYR A 95 4.34 -52.12 -21.35
C TYR A 95 4.91 -50.80 -21.78
N SER A 96 5.99 -50.27 -21.13
CA SER A 96 6.67 -49.06 -21.64
C SER A 96 7.24 -49.27 -23.03
N LYS A 97 7.83 -50.42 -23.32
CA LYS A 97 8.33 -50.74 -24.65
C LYS A 97 7.19 -50.89 -25.69
N GLU A 98 6.05 -51.54 -25.32
CA GLU A 98 4.89 -51.66 -26.18
C GLU A 98 4.30 -50.28 -26.53
N MET A 99 4.34 -49.31 -25.60
CA MET A 99 3.89 -47.92 -25.81
C MET A 99 4.93 -47.07 -26.55
N GLY A 100 6.15 -47.61 -26.77
CA GLY A 100 7.25 -46.91 -27.46
C GLY A 100 7.92 -45.86 -26.58
N ASP A 101 7.92 -46.07 -25.25
CA ASP A 101 8.53 -45.20 -24.26
C ASP A 101 9.98 -45.61 -23.95
N GLU A 102 10.83 -44.64 -23.64
CA GLU A 102 12.23 -44.89 -23.22
C GLU A 102 12.32 -45.17 -21.71
N PHE A 103 11.37 -44.61 -20.92
CA PHE A 103 11.31 -44.77 -19.48
C PHE A 103 9.99 -45.38 -19.02
N VAL A 104 10.05 -46.11 -17.91
CA VAL A 104 8.85 -46.70 -17.28
C VAL A 104 8.11 -45.64 -16.48
N SER A 105 6.89 -45.32 -16.89
CA SER A 105 6.02 -44.32 -16.26
C SER A 105 5.09 -44.92 -15.22
N LEU A 106 4.42 -44.08 -14.44
CA LEU A 106 3.38 -44.48 -13.49
C LEU A 106 2.23 -45.20 -14.17
N GLU A 107 1.83 -44.77 -15.37
CA GLU A 107 0.77 -45.43 -16.16
C GLU A 107 1.15 -46.86 -16.56
N ALA A 108 2.41 -47.09 -16.88
CA ALA A 108 2.90 -48.42 -17.18
C ALA A 108 2.85 -49.32 -15.94
N ILE A 109 3.14 -48.78 -14.75
CA ILE A 109 3.02 -49.49 -13.47
C ILE A 109 1.54 -49.77 -13.17
N ILE A 110 0.62 -48.83 -13.36
CA ILE A 110 -0.85 -49.02 -13.15
C ILE A 110 -1.36 -50.12 -14.10
N LEU A 111 -0.95 -50.09 -15.36
CA LEU A 111 -1.32 -51.10 -16.34
C LEU A 111 -0.82 -52.49 -15.94
N ALA A 112 0.40 -52.59 -15.40
CA ALA A 112 0.97 -53.84 -14.89
C ALA A 112 0.24 -54.31 -13.61
N LEU A 113 -0.12 -53.41 -12.69
CA LEU A 113 -0.91 -53.73 -11.49
C LEU A 113 -2.29 -54.30 -11.82
N LEU A 114 -2.89 -53.86 -12.93
CA LEU A 114 -4.20 -54.37 -13.38
C LEU A 114 -4.09 -55.78 -14.00
N ASN A 115 -3.02 -56.03 -14.73
CA ASN A 115 -2.93 -57.22 -15.58
C ASN A 115 -2.16 -58.42 -14.95
N VAL A 116 -1.33 -58.17 -13.93
CA VAL A 116 -0.64 -59.24 -13.17
C VAL A 116 -1.64 -59.77 -12.09
N LYS A 117 -1.76 -61.09 -11.99
CA LYS A 117 -2.66 -61.72 -11.00
C LYS A 117 -2.19 -61.38 -9.59
N SER A 118 -2.98 -60.51 -8.91
CA SER A 118 -2.69 -60.03 -7.56
C SER A 118 -3.98 -59.59 -6.89
N THR A 119 -3.96 -59.38 -5.57
CA THR A 119 -5.05 -58.78 -4.81
C THR A 119 -5.43 -57.43 -5.36
N VAL A 120 -4.45 -56.62 -5.76
CA VAL A 120 -4.64 -55.27 -6.36
C VAL A 120 -5.38 -55.39 -7.69
N ALA A 121 -5.02 -56.31 -8.54
CA ALA A 121 -5.71 -56.51 -9.83
C ALA A 121 -7.21 -56.82 -9.62
N THR A 122 -7.54 -57.58 -8.58
CA THR A 122 -8.93 -57.86 -8.22
C THR A 122 -9.63 -56.61 -7.76
N ILE A 123 -9.05 -55.85 -6.83
CA ILE A 123 -9.61 -54.57 -6.32
C ILE A 123 -9.87 -53.57 -7.45
N LEU A 124 -8.92 -53.41 -8.37
CA LEU A 124 -9.05 -52.49 -9.52
C LEU A 124 -10.12 -52.92 -10.51
N LYS A 125 -10.24 -54.23 -10.77
CA LYS A 125 -11.30 -54.78 -11.63
C LYS A 125 -12.68 -54.71 -10.99
N ASP A 126 -12.80 -54.99 -9.70
CA ASP A 126 -14.05 -54.87 -8.95
C ASP A 126 -14.53 -53.40 -8.86
N ALA A 127 -13.59 -52.46 -8.86
CA ALA A 127 -13.86 -51.02 -8.96
C ALA A 127 -14.22 -50.55 -10.38
N GLY A 128 -14.24 -51.44 -11.37
CA GLY A 128 -14.68 -51.18 -12.74
C GLY A 128 -13.54 -50.89 -13.75
N MET A 129 -12.25 -51.07 -13.40
CA MET A 129 -11.16 -50.80 -14.33
C MET A 129 -10.94 -51.97 -15.31
N THR A 130 -11.03 -51.72 -16.59
CA THR A 130 -10.71 -52.70 -17.65
C THR A 130 -9.42 -52.28 -18.39
N ASP A 131 -8.70 -53.25 -18.97
CA ASP A 131 -7.48 -52.97 -19.74
C ASP A 131 -7.72 -52.00 -20.92
N LYS A 132 -8.85 -52.19 -21.62
CA LYS A 132 -9.23 -51.36 -22.77
C LYS A 132 -9.50 -49.90 -22.37
N GLU A 133 -10.25 -49.70 -21.32
CA GLU A 133 -10.61 -48.37 -20.83
C GLU A 133 -9.39 -47.66 -20.22
N LEU A 134 -8.52 -48.39 -19.48
CA LEU A 134 -7.31 -47.85 -18.93
C LEU A 134 -6.36 -47.38 -20.05
N ARG A 135 -6.15 -48.20 -21.10
CA ARG A 135 -5.35 -47.82 -22.26
C ARG A 135 -5.93 -46.58 -22.97
N SER A 136 -7.27 -46.48 -23.08
CA SER A 136 -7.94 -45.31 -23.65
C SER A 136 -7.70 -44.06 -22.79
N ALA A 137 -7.83 -44.19 -21.46
CA ALA A 137 -7.57 -43.07 -20.53
C ALA A 137 -6.10 -42.62 -20.56
N ILE A 138 -5.14 -43.58 -20.66
CA ILE A 138 -3.70 -43.27 -20.81
C ILE A 138 -3.42 -42.56 -22.13
N ALA A 139 -4.02 -43.02 -23.22
CA ALA A 139 -3.87 -42.37 -24.53
C ALA A 139 -4.40 -40.94 -24.53
N GLU A 140 -5.53 -40.67 -23.85
CA GLU A 140 -6.11 -39.34 -23.69
C GLU A 140 -5.27 -38.45 -22.75
N LEU A 141 -4.75 -39.00 -21.66
CA LEU A 141 -3.83 -38.29 -20.73
C LEU A 141 -2.59 -37.82 -21.48
N ARG A 142 -2.00 -38.67 -22.28
CA ARG A 142 -0.78 -38.42 -23.00
C ARG A 142 -0.94 -37.60 -24.27
N LYS A 143 -2.15 -37.51 -24.81
CA LYS A 143 -2.44 -36.80 -26.10
C LYS A 143 -1.44 -37.16 -27.23
N GLY A 144 -0.99 -38.42 -27.27
CA GLY A 144 -0.05 -38.96 -28.25
C GLY A 144 1.44 -38.75 -27.93
N GLU A 145 1.76 -38.21 -26.79
CA GLU A 145 3.17 -38.06 -26.35
C GLU A 145 3.76 -39.38 -25.85
N LYS A 146 5.07 -39.59 -26.13
CA LYS A 146 5.86 -40.69 -25.62
C LYS A 146 6.70 -40.24 -24.43
N VAL A 147 7.00 -41.17 -23.52
CA VAL A 147 7.84 -40.87 -22.34
C VAL A 147 9.31 -41.01 -22.76
N THR A 148 9.91 -39.89 -23.15
CA THR A 148 11.29 -39.81 -23.64
C THR A 148 12.27 -39.20 -22.64
N SER A 149 11.76 -38.65 -21.53
CA SER A 149 12.57 -38.12 -20.43
C SER A 149 12.12 -38.64 -19.08
N GLN A 150 12.99 -38.60 -18.08
CA GLN A 150 12.68 -39.03 -16.72
C GLN A 150 11.62 -38.14 -16.04
N SER A 151 11.43 -36.91 -16.52
CA SER A 151 10.46 -35.90 -16.01
C SER A 151 9.16 -35.80 -16.85
N SER A 152 8.95 -36.72 -17.80
CA SER A 152 7.80 -36.59 -18.74
C SER A 152 6.44 -36.51 -18.08
N GLU A 153 6.22 -37.13 -16.93
CA GLU A 153 4.96 -37.04 -16.19
C GLU A 153 4.70 -35.65 -15.56
N ASP A 154 5.74 -34.88 -15.36
CA ASP A 154 5.58 -33.49 -14.89
C ASP A 154 5.07 -32.57 -15.99
N THR A 155 5.21 -32.97 -17.26
CA THR A 155 4.75 -32.20 -18.42
C THR A 155 3.29 -32.46 -18.77
N TYR A 156 2.63 -33.49 -18.21
CA TYR A 156 1.21 -33.74 -18.44
C TYR A 156 0.32 -32.70 -17.77
N GLN A 157 -0.64 -32.19 -18.54
CA GLN A 157 -1.56 -31.15 -18.08
C GLN A 157 -0.85 -29.92 -17.51
N SER A 158 0.25 -29.51 -18.13
CA SER A 158 1.07 -28.39 -17.70
C SER A 158 0.28 -27.10 -17.59
N LEU A 159 -0.70 -26.91 -18.48
CA LEU A 159 -1.55 -25.73 -18.48
C LEU A 159 -2.41 -25.63 -17.20
N SER A 160 -2.97 -26.74 -16.73
CA SER A 160 -3.76 -26.75 -15.49
C SER A 160 -2.92 -26.66 -14.22
N LYS A 161 -1.62 -26.99 -14.29
CA LYS A 161 -0.68 -26.88 -13.16
C LYS A 161 -0.06 -25.49 -13.04
N TYR A 162 0.25 -24.86 -14.16
CA TYR A 162 1.06 -23.64 -14.23
C TYR A 162 0.30 -22.44 -14.78
N ALA A 163 -1.01 -22.56 -15.03
CA ALA A 163 -1.85 -21.47 -15.49
C ALA A 163 -3.26 -21.55 -14.91
N ILE A 164 -3.86 -20.40 -14.68
CA ILE A 164 -5.22 -20.26 -14.14
C ILE A 164 -6.17 -20.01 -15.30
N ASN A 165 -7.25 -20.81 -15.41
CA ASN A 165 -8.29 -20.60 -16.40
C ASN A 165 -9.20 -19.44 -15.98
N LEU A 166 -9.03 -18.26 -16.60
CA LEU A 166 -9.82 -17.07 -16.28
C LEU A 166 -11.30 -17.21 -16.66
N ASN A 167 -11.63 -18.01 -17.68
CA ASN A 167 -13.03 -18.26 -18.04
C ASN A 167 -13.76 -19.05 -16.95
N GLU A 168 -13.11 -20.04 -16.36
CA GLU A 168 -13.69 -20.81 -15.24
C GLU A 168 -13.79 -19.97 -13.97
N ALA A 169 -12.75 -19.16 -13.70
CA ALA A 169 -12.75 -18.23 -12.59
C ALA A 169 -13.90 -17.21 -12.72
N ALA A 170 -14.15 -16.69 -13.93
CA ALA A 170 -15.28 -15.82 -14.21
C ALA A 170 -16.64 -16.50 -14.05
N ARG A 171 -16.78 -17.76 -14.50
CA ARG A 171 -18.02 -18.54 -14.33
C ARG A 171 -18.34 -18.84 -12.87
N SER A 172 -17.31 -19.08 -12.08
CA SER A 172 -17.45 -19.34 -10.64
C SER A 172 -17.61 -18.08 -9.79
N GLY A 173 -17.64 -16.89 -10.41
CA GLY A 173 -17.78 -15.61 -9.71
C GLY A 173 -16.55 -15.18 -8.90
N LYS A 174 -15.40 -15.80 -9.12
CA LYS A 174 -14.16 -15.47 -8.39
C LYS A 174 -13.45 -14.21 -8.89
N LEU A 175 -13.72 -13.78 -10.14
CA LEU A 175 -13.13 -12.57 -10.70
C LEU A 175 -13.97 -11.33 -10.36
N ASP A 176 -13.30 -10.22 -10.17
CA ASP A 176 -13.94 -8.94 -9.90
C ASP A 176 -14.64 -8.36 -11.14
N PRO A 177 -15.71 -7.57 -10.97
CA PRO A 177 -16.33 -6.87 -12.07
C PRO A 177 -15.37 -5.80 -12.62
N VAL A 178 -15.23 -5.74 -13.95
CA VAL A 178 -14.36 -4.77 -14.61
C VAL A 178 -15.20 -3.60 -15.12
N ILE A 179 -14.85 -2.40 -14.72
CA ILE A 179 -15.61 -1.18 -14.99
C ILE A 179 -14.67 -0.14 -15.62
N GLY A 180 -15.19 0.59 -16.62
CA GLY A 180 -14.50 1.73 -17.21
C GLY A 180 -13.28 1.40 -18.09
N ARG A 181 -13.15 0.14 -18.56
CA ARG A 181 -12.05 -0.31 -19.45
C ARG A 181 -12.53 -0.82 -20.82
N ASP A 182 -13.67 -0.31 -21.26
CA ASP A 182 -14.32 -0.78 -22.47
C ASP A 182 -13.52 -0.49 -23.75
N GLU A 183 -12.83 0.63 -23.82
CA GLU A 183 -12.02 1.01 -24.99
C GLU A 183 -10.80 0.11 -25.12
N GLU A 184 -10.09 -0.12 -24.01
CA GLU A 184 -8.92 -0.98 -24.00
C GLU A 184 -9.29 -2.44 -24.31
N ILE A 185 -10.38 -2.96 -23.71
CA ILE A 185 -10.89 -4.31 -24.00
C ILE A 185 -11.28 -4.41 -25.48
N ARG A 186 -11.98 -3.42 -26.04
CA ARG A 186 -12.33 -3.38 -27.46
C ARG A 186 -11.09 -3.38 -28.35
N ARG A 187 -10.05 -2.63 -27.96
CA ARG A 187 -8.78 -2.60 -28.68
C ARG A 187 -8.08 -3.95 -28.63
N VAL A 188 -8.05 -4.61 -27.48
CA VAL A 188 -7.51 -5.99 -27.33
C VAL A 188 -8.26 -6.96 -28.24
N LEU A 189 -9.60 -6.94 -28.27
CA LEU A 189 -10.43 -7.76 -29.14
C LEU A 189 -10.11 -7.52 -30.63
N GLN A 190 -9.94 -6.27 -31.03
CA GLN A 190 -9.57 -5.93 -32.42
C GLN A 190 -8.20 -6.53 -32.78
N ILE A 191 -7.21 -6.43 -31.90
CA ILE A 191 -5.87 -6.96 -32.14
C ILE A 191 -5.90 -8.48 -32.21
N LEU A 192 -6.57 -9.17 -31.29
CA LEU A 192 -6.71 -10.64 -31.28
C LEU A 192 -7.39 -11.18 -32.55
N SER A 193 -8.26 -10.37 -33.19
CA SER A 193 -8.95 -10.75 -34.41
C SER A 193 -8.12 -10.49 -35.69
N ARG A 194 -6.94 -9.89 -35.61
CA ARG A 194 -6.07 -9.62 -36.77
C ARG A 194 -5.41 -10.89 -37.30
N ARG A 195 -5.08 -10.88 -38.58
CA ARG A 195 -4.32 -11.98 -39.23
C ARG A 195 -2.85 -12.00 -38.81
N THR A 196 -2.24 -10.84 -38.65
CA THR A 196 -0.83 -10.65 -38.27
C THR A 196 -0.76 -9.62 -37.14
N LYS A 197 0.31 -9.63 -36.32
CA LYS A 197 0.46 -8.78 -35.11
C LYS A 197 -0.78 -8.89 -34.22
N ASN A 198 -1.21 -10.11 -33.97
CA ASN A 198 -2.43 -10.45 -33.25
C ASN A 198 -2.20 -10.71 -31.75
N ASN A 199 -1.02 -10.40 -31.23
CA ASN A 199 -0.70 -10.47 -29.81
C ASN A 199 -0.72 -9.04 -29.23
N PRO A 200 -1.71 -8.66 -28.41
CA PRO A 200 -1.68 -7.39 -27.69
C PRO A 200 -0.66 -7.42 -26.56
N ILE A 201 -0.01 -6.28 -26.33
CA ILE A 201 0.78 -6.03 -25.12
C ILE A 201 0.23 -4.79 -24.42
N LEU A 202 -0.23 -4.98 -23.18
CA LEU A 202 -0.75 -3.94 -22.33
C LEU A 202 0.41 -3.20 -21.68
N ILE A 203 0.53 -1.91 -21.91
CA ILE A 203 1.61 -1.06 -21.40
C ILE A 203 1.01 -0.01 -20.48
N GLY A 204 1.44 0.04 -19.25
CA GLY A 204 0.97 1.03 -18.27
C GLY A 204 1.72 0.90 -16.95
N GLU A 205 1.60 1.91 -16.13
CA GLU A 205 2.23 1.92 -14.80
C GLU A 205 1.66 0.81 -13.89
N PRO A 206 2.39 0.39 -12.84
CA PRO A 206 1.88 -0.57 -11.88
C PRO A 206 0.59 -0.07 -11.22
N GLY A 207 -0.39 -0.95 -11.04
CA GLY A 207 -1.66 -0.58 -10.39
C GLY A 207 -2.69 0.12 -11.30
N THR A 208 -2.42 0.32 -12.61
CA THR A 208 -3.40 0.92 -13.54
C THR A 208 -4.48 -0.05 -14.03
N GLY A 209 -4.48 -1.32 -13.59
CA GLY A 209 -5.52 -2.30 -13.91
C GLY A 209 -5.29 -3.07 -15.21
N LYS A 210 -4.05 -3.33 -15.60
CA LYS A 210 -3.71 -4.14 -16.80
C LYS A 210 -4.30 -5.55 -16.73
N THR A 211 -4.19 -6.22 -15.60
CA THR A 211 -4.73 -7.57 -15.38
C THR A 211 -6.26 -7.57 -15.43
N ALA A 212 -6.91 -6.55 -14.86
CA ALA A 212 -8.36 -6.39 -14.90
C ALA A 212 -8.92 -6.33 -16.34
N ILE A 213 -8.20 -5.74 -17.29
CA ILE A 213 -8.62 -5.73 -18.71
C ILE A 213 -8.77 -7.15 -19.27
N VAL A 214 -7.84 -8.04 -18.91
CA VAL A 214 -7.87 -9.44 -19.37
C VAL A 214 -8.98 -10.24 -18.65
N GLU A 215 -9.22 -9.96 -17.38
CA GLU A 215 -10.36 -10.52 -16.65
C GLU A 215 -11.70 -10.04 -17.23
N GLY A 216 -11.80 -8.75 -17.58
CA GLY A 216 -12.95 -8.21 -18.29
C GLY A 216 -13.18 -8.86 -19.66
N LEU A 217 -12.09 -9.18 -20.37
CA LEU A 217 -12.17 -9.93 -21.61
C LEU A 217 -12.72 -11.35 -21.39
N ALA A 218 -12.29 -12.04 -20.32
CA ALA A 218 -12.81 -13.36 -19.96
C ALA A 218 -14.34 -13.30 -19.64
N HIS A 219 -14.78 -12.27 -18.90
CA HIS A 219 -16.21 -12.03 -18.66
C HIS A 219 -17.00 -11.83 -19.95
N ARG A 220 -16.50 -11.05 -20.91
CA ARG A 220 -17.18 -10.84 -22.21
C ARG A 220 -17.24 -12.09 -23.06
N ILE A 221 -16.19 -12.93 -23.05
CA ILE A 221 -16.20 -14.21 -23.77
C ILE A 221 -17.30 -15.11 -23.23
N ILE A 222 -17.46 -15.20 -21.91
CA ILE A 222 -18.49 -16.05 -21.29
C ILE A 222 -19.90 -15.56 -21.58
N ARG A 223 -20.09 -14.22 -21.60
CA ARG A 223 -21.38 -13.61 -21.96
C ARG A 223 -21.69 -13.69 -23.45
N GLY A 224 -20.71 -14.08 -24.29
CA GLY A 224 -20.85 -14.09 -25.74
C GLY A 224 -20.74 -12.69 -26.38
N ASP A 225 -20.36 -11.66 -25.62
CA ASP A 225 -20.18 -10.27 -26.06
C ASP A 225 -18.80 -10.05 -26.70
N VAL A 226 -18.47 -10.90 -27.66
CA VAL A 226 -17.22 -10.87 -28.40
C VAL A 226 -17.46 -11.29 -29.87
N PRO A 227 -16.58 -10.95 -30.81
CA PRO A 227 -16.65 -11.45 -32.18
C PRO A 227 -16.71 -12.99 -32.25
N ASP A 228 -17.40 -13.53 -33.26
CA ASP A 228 -17.65 -14.98 -33.40
C ASP A 228 -16.38 -15.84 -33.32
N ASN A 229 -15.28 -15.35 -33.89
CA ASN A 229 -13.98 -16.02 -33.87
C ASN A 229 -13.33 -16.11 -32.46
N LEU A 230 -13.87 -15.41 -31.47
CA LEU A 230 -13.38 -15.38 -30.09
C LEU A 230 -14.32 -16.03 -29.08
N LYS A 231 -15.58 -16.34 -29.44
CA LYS A 231 -16.61 -16.90 -28.54
C LYS A 231 -16.20 -18.19 -27.84
N ASN A 232 -15.42 -19.04 -28.53
CA ASN A 232 -15.00 -20.35 -28.02
C ASN A 232 -13.56 -20.36 -27.49
N LYS A 233 -12.95 -19.17 -27.31
CA LYS A 233 -11.59 -19.08 -26.81
C LYS A 233 -11.58 -19.14 -25.28
N GLN A 234 -10.50 -19.74 -24.77
CA GLN A 234 -10.21 -19.77 -23.33
C GLN A 234 -8.96 -18.93 -23.03
N ILE A 235 -9.01 -18.15 -21.97
CA ILE A 235 -7.87 -17.36 -21.53
C ILE A 235 -7.26 -18.06 -20.31
N PHE A 236 -5.96 -18.36 -20.41
CA PHE A 236 -5.19 -18.90 -19.31
C PHE A 236 -4.15 -17.87 -18.86
N SER A 237 -4.16 -17.52 -17.58
CA SER A 237 -3.14 -16.66 -16.96
C SER A 237 -1.98 -17.51 -16.48
N LEU A 238 -0.79 -17.27 -17.02
CA LEU A 238 0.44 -17.99 -16.66
C LEU A 238 0.87 -17.60 -15.24
N ASP A 239 1.03 -18.60 -14.38
CA ASP A 239 1.52 -18.40 -13.01
C ASP A 239 3.06 -18.60 -12.97
N MET A 240 3.76 -17.47 -12.94
CA MET A 240 5.22 -17.46 -12.88
C MET A 240 5.74 -18.04 -11.57
N GLY A 241 5.01 -17.85 -10.47
CA GLY A 241 5.34 -18.41 -9.16
C GLY A 241 5.31 -19.94 -9.19
N ALA A 242 4.25 -20.53 -9.73
CA ALA A 242 4.11 -21.97 -9.86
C ALA A 242 5.15 -22.59 -10.80
N LEU A 243 5.56 -21.88 -11.87
CA LEU A 243 6.60 -22.35 -12.77
C LEU A 243 7.98 -22.44 -12.10
N VAL A 244 8.32 -21.51 -11.23
CA VAL A 244 9.60 -21.41 -10.52
C VAL A 244 9.61 -22.27 -9.25
N ALA A 245 8.48 -22.37 -8.55
CA ALA A 245 8.37 -23.08 -7.29
C ALA A 245 8.84 -24.55 -7.41
N GLY A 246 9.81 -24.93 -6.56
CA GLY A 246 10.35 -26.30 -6.52
C GLY A 246 11.26 -26.69 -7.68
N ALA A 247 11.55 -25.78 -8.63
CA ALA A 247 12.56 -26.03 -9.68
C ALA A 247 13.97 -25.96 -9.07
N LYS A 248 14.65 -27.11 -9.00
CA LYS A 248 16.00 -27.20 -8.44
C LYS A 248 17.09 -26.72 -9.42
N TYR A 249 16.81 -26.77 -10.71
CA TYR A 249 17.74 -26.40 -11.77
C TYR A 249 17.04 -25.58 -12.86
N LYS A 250 17.82 -24.75 -13.54
CA LYS A 250 17.34 -23.88 -14.64
C LYS A 250 16.59 -24.66 -15.74
N GLY A 251 17.05 -25.90 -16.07
CA GLY A 251 16.42 -26.73 -17.08
C GLY A 251 15.00 -27.17 -16.77
N GLU A 252 14.62 -27.33 -15.49
CA GLU A 252 13.27 -27.72 -15.10
C GLU A 252 12.24 -26.60 -15.38
N PHE A 253 12.60 -25.35 -15.12
CA PHE A 253 11.75 -24.20 -15.47
C PHE A 253 11.52 -24.09 -16.98
N GLU A 254 12.63 -24.23 -17.76
CA GLU A 254 12.54 -24.18 -19.22
C GLU A 254 11.69 -25.32 -19.78
N GLU A 255 11.79 -26.51 -19.22
CA GLU A 255 10.97 -27.67 -19.60
C GLU A 255 9.50 -27.49 -19.27
N ARG A 256 9.17 -26.95 -18.07
CA ARG A 256 7.79 -26.62 -17.66
C ARG A 256 7.17 -25.55 -18.57
N LEU A 257 7.89 -24.45 -18.84
CA LEU A 257 7.41 -23.40 -19.74
C LEU A 257 7.22 -23.94 -21.16
N LYS A 258 8.18 -24.74 -21.67
CA LYS A 258 8.07 -25.37 -22.99
C LYS A 258 6.86 -26.30 -23.10
N SER A 259 6.56 -27.04 -22.03
CA SER A 259 5.39 -27.93 -22.02
C SER A 259 4.07 -27.15 -22.04
N VAL A 260 3.97 -26.04 -21.27
CA VAL A 260 2.81 -25.11 -21.32
C VAL A 260 2.63 -24.55 -22.74
N VAL A 261 3.70 -24.02 -23.33
CA VAL A 261 3.67 -23.47 -24.68
C VAL A 261 3.25 -24.52 -25.73
N ASN A 262 3.79 -25.73 -25.64
CA ASN A 262 3.42 -26.83 -26.53
C ASN A 262 1.94 -27.22 -26.38
N GLU A 263 1.40 -27.23 -25.17
CA GLU A 263 -0.02 -27.52 -24.94
C GLU A 263 -0.92 -26.43 -25.52
N VAL A 264 -0.54 -25.16 -25.42
CA VAL A 264 -1.25 -24.03 -26.05
C VAL A 264 -1.21 -24.12 -27.58
N ILE A 265 -0.05 -24.48 -28.15
CA ILE A 265 0.11 -24.66 -29.61
C ILE A 265 -0.78 -25.80 -30.12
N LYS A 266 -0.81 -26.95 -29.42
CA LYS A 266 -1.67 -28.11 -29.77
C LYS A 266 -3.16 -27.80 -29.73
N ALA A 267 -3.56 -26.79 -28.94
CA ALA A 267 -4.94 -26.32 -28.88
C ALA A 267 -5.37 -25.50 -30.12
N GLU A 268 -4.52 -25.41 -31.14
CA GLU A 268 -4.80 -24.79 -32.45
C GLU A 268 -5.46 -23.40 -32.36
N GLY A 269 -4.94 -22.58 -31.43
CA GLY A 269 -5.41 -21.21 -31.20
C GLY A 269 -6.76 -21.10 -30.47
N SER A 270 -7.30 -22.16 -29.89
CA SER A 270 -8.47 -22.10 -28.98
C SER A 270 -8.11 -21.50 -27.62
N ILE A 271 -6.83 -21.46 -27.28
CA ILE A 271 -6.30 -20.93 -26.03
C ILE A 271 -5.53 -19.62 -26.30
N ILE A 272 -5.75 -18.64 -25.43
CA ILE A 272 -5.00 -17.38 -25.36
C ILE A 272 -4.24 -17.37 -24.04
N LEU A 273 -2.92 -17.26 -24.11
CA LEU A 273 -2.06 -17.25 -22.94
C LEU A 273 -1.84 -15.80 -22.47
N PHE A 274 -2.34 -15.46 -21.29
CA PHE A 274 -2.00 -14.19 -20.65
C PHE A 274 -0.72 -14.32 -19.83
N ILE A 275 0.21 -13.42 -20.04
CA ILE A 275 1.51 -13.37 -19.37
C ILE A 275 1.64 -12.00 -18.73
N ASP A 276 1.43 -11.94 -17.43
CA ASP A 276 1.71 -10.73 -16.67
C ASP A 276 3.21 -10.56 -16.46
N GLU A 277 3.68 -9.32 -16.37
CA GLU A 277 5.11 -9.00 -16.29
C GLU A 277 5.95 -9.75 -17.36
N ILE A 278 5.47 -9.79 -18.60
CA ILE A 278 6.08 -10.56 -19.70
C ILE A 278 7.58 -10.24 -19.90
N HIS A 279 8.03 -9.06 -19.46
CA HIS A 279 9.44 -8.66 -19.50
C HIS A 279 10.36 -9.59 -18.68
N THR A 280 9.82 -10.24 -17.63
CA THR A 280 10.59 -11.22 -16.82
C THR A 280 11.03 -12.43 -17.63
N LEU A 281 10.22 -12.83 -18.61
CA LEU A 281 10.54 -13.92 -19.52
C LEU A 281 11.46 -13.50 -20.68
N VAL A 282 11.45 -12.21 -21.05
CA VAL A 282 12.20 -11.68 -22.20
C VAL A 282 13.55 -11.09 -21.79
N GLY A 283 13.63 -10.49 -20.60
CA GLY A 283 14.77 -9.72 -20.11
C GLY A 283 15.81 -10.51 -19.32
N ALA A 284 15.50 -11.71 -18.93
CA ALA A 284 16.32 -12.52 -18.02
C ALA A 284 17.67 -13.03 -18.59
N GLY A 285 18.02 -12.71 -19.85
CA GLY A 285 19.18 -13.28 -20.55
C GLY A 285 20.52 -12.57 -20.38
N LYS A 286 20.69 -11.56 -19.50
CA LYS A 286 21.94 -10.76 -19.42
C LYS A 286 22.76 -10.89 -18.13
N GLY A 287 22.37 -11.73 -17.16
CA GLY A 287 23.15 -12.03 -15.95
C GLY A 287 23.62 -13.49 -15.91
N GLU A 288 24.76 -13.77 -15.29
CA GLU A 288 25.18 -15.14 -15.00
C GLU A 288 24.10 -15.85 -14.17
N GLY A 289 23.35 -16.78 -14.79
CA GLY A 289 22.23 -17.49 -14.15
C GLY A 289 20.82 -17.06 -14.57
N ALA A 290 20.64 -16.08 -15.46
CA ALA A 290 19.35 -15.60 -15.88
C ALA A 290 18.63 -16.55 -16.88
N MET A 291 17.29 -16.68 -16.71
CA MET A 291 16.43 -17.57 -17.48
C MET A 291 16.23 -17.05 -18.91
N ASP A 292 16.57 -17.82 -19.93
CA ASP A 292 16.37 -17.45 -21.34
C ASP A 292 15.06 -18.01 -21.89
N ALA A 293 13.94 -17.68 -21.23
CA ALA A 293 12.61 -18.07 -21.66
C ALA A 293 12.21 -17.45 -23.00
N ALA A 294 12.86 -16.35 -23.38
CA ALA A 294 12.61 -15.68 -24.67
C ALA A 294 12.89 -16.62 -25.84
N ASN A 295 13.89 -17.47 -25.76
CA ASN A 295 14.22 -18.43 -26.85
C ASN A 295 13.16 -19.53 -27.02
N ILE A 296 12.34 -19.79 -25.99
CA ILE A 296 11.20 -20.73 -26.06
C ILE A 296 10.00 -20.07 -26.72
N LEU A 297 9.69 -18.83 -26.34
CA LEU A 297 8.51 -18.08 -26.82
C LEU A 297 8.69 -17.54 -28.25
N LYS A 298 9.87 -17.03 -28.60
CA LYS A 298 10.14 -16.38 -29.89
C LYS A 298 9.80 -17.25 -31.10
N PRO A 299 10.16 -18.53 -31.19
CA PRO A 299 9.82 -19.36 -32.34
C PRO A 299 8.31 -19.55 -32.49
N ALA A 300 7.59 -19.81 -31.42
CA ALA A 300 6.13 -20.00 -31.40
C ALA A 300 5.36 -18.71 -31.79
N LEU A 301 5.80 -17.57 -31.25
CA LEU A 301 5.29 -16.26 -31.62
C LEU A 301 5.62 -15.90 -33.08
N ALA A 302 6.83 -16.25 -33.53
CA ALA A 302 7.28 -15.98 -34.88
C ALA A 302 6.45 -16.72 -35.93
N ARG A 303 6.07 -17.96 -35.68
CA ARG A 303 5.22 -18.78 -36.55
C ARG A 303 3.74 -18.47 -36.44
N GLY A 304 3.33 -17.66 -35.42
CA GLY A 304 1.92 -17.35 -35.16
C GLY A 304 1.16 -18.51 -34.53
N GLU A 305 1.85 -19.50 -34.01
CA GLU A 305 1.28 -20.69 -33.36
C GLU A 305 0.80 -20.38 -31.94
N LEU A 306 1.48 -19.44 -31.24
CA LEU A 306 1.11 -18.98 -29.91
C LEU A 306 0.31 -17.68 -29.98
N ARG A 307 -0.89 -17.66 -29.40
CA ARG A 307 -1.66 -16.45 -29.14
C ARG A 307 -1.47 -16.04 -27.69
N SER A 308 -1.02 -14.81 -27.49
CA SER A 308 -0.71 -14.31 -26.16
C SER A 308 -1.16 -12.87 -25.96
N ILE A 309 -1.47 -12.54 -24.71
CA ILE A 309 -1.64 -11.16 -24.23
C ILE A 309 -0.51 -10.94 -23.23
N GLY A 310 0.32 -9.93 -23.46
CA GLY A 310 1.38 -9.54 -22.52
C GLY A 310 0.95 -8.33 -21.69
N ALA A 311 1.48 -8.19 -20.49
CA ALA A 311 1.38 -6.97 -19.71
C ALA A 311 2.78 -6.57 -19.20
N THR A 312 3.08 -5.26 -19.21
CA THR A 312 4.39 -4.73 -18.76
C THR A 312 4.29 -3.22 -18.47
N THR A 313 5.32 -2.63 -17.89
CA THR A 313 5.44 -1.17 -17.76
C THR A 313 6.06 -0.55 -19.01
N LEU A 314 5.99 0.80 -19.13
CA LEU A 314 6.57 1.50 -20.28
C LEU A 314 8.09 1.37 -20.31
N ASP A 315 8.75 1.55 -19.18
CA ASP A 315 10.21 1.45 -19.05
C ASP A 315 10.73 0.06 -19.43
N GLU A 316 10.03 -0.98 -18.98
CA GLU A 316 10.39 -2.36 -19.28
C GLU A 316 10.12 -2.73 -20.74
N TYR A 317 9.03 -2.18 -21.32
CA TYR A 317 8.78 -2.34 -22.73
C TYR A 317 9.90 -1.74 -23.58
N GLN A 318 10.31 -0.51 -23.29
CA GLN A 318 11.42 0.15 -23.99
C GLN A 318 12.75 -0.59 -23.81
N LYS A 319 13.01 -1.09 -22.62
CA LYS A 319 14.25 -1.78 -22.28
C LYS A 319 14.38 -3.15 -22.94
N TYR A 320 13.29 -3.92 -23.04
CA TYR A 320 13.32 -5.32 -23.42
C TYR A 320 12.63 -5.63 -24.75
N PHE A 321 11.56 -4.94 -25.12
CA PHE A 321 10.78 -5.21 -26.32
C PHE A 321 11.17 -4.36 -27.52
N GLU A 322 11.34 -3.05 -27.37
CA GLU A 322 11.74 -2.17 -28.47
C GLU A 322 13.12 -2.51 -29.04
N LYS A 323 14.01 -3.03 -28.20
CA LYS A 323 15.34 -3.45 -28.64
C LYS A 323 15.35 -4.78 -29.38
N ASP A 324 14.31 -5.59 -29.24
CA ASP A 324 14.15 -6.87 -29.91
C ASP A 324 13.15 -6.76 -31.08
N LYS A 325 13.69 -6.48 -32.28
CA LYS A 325 12.87 -6.30 -33.50
C LYS A 325 11.99 -7.51 -33.86
N ALA A 326 12.31 -8.71 -33.37
CA ALA A 326 11.52 -9.90 -33.62
C ALA A 326 10.23 -9.89 -32.78
N LEU A 327 10.31 -9.47 -31.53
CA LEU A 327 9.17 -9.32 -30.63
C LEU A 327 8.33 -8.10 -30.99
N GLU A 328 8.96 -6.94 -31.23
CA GLU A 328 8.27 -5.71 -31.64
C GLU A 328 7.34 -5.93 -32.85
N ARG A 329 7.75 -6.74 -33.82
CA ARG A 329 6.94 -7.05 -34.99
C ARG A 329 5.76 -8.00 -34.73
N ARG A 330 5.70 -8.64 -33.56
CA ARG A 330 4.69 -9.64 -33.20
C ARG A 330 3.64 -9.13 -32.23
N PHE A 331 4.04 -8.19 -31.39
CA PHE A 331 3.13 -7.54 -30.45
C PHE A 331 2.59 -6.22 -30.97
N GLN A 332 1.35 -5.91 -30.58
CA GLN A 332 0.72 -4.61 -30.81
C GLN A 332 0.44 -3.96 -29.45
N THR A 333 0.95 -2.76 -29.28
CA THR A 333 0.82 -2.02 -28.01
C THR A 333 -0.61 -1.54 -27.78
N VAL A 334 -1.04 -1.65 -26.52
CA VAL A 334 -2.28 -1.06 -25.99
C VAL A 334 -1.87 -0.29 -24.74
N MET A 335 -1.95 1.04 -24.81
CA MET A 335 -1.63 1.89 -23.64
C MET A 335 -2.77 1.81 -22.63
N VAL A 336 -2.42 1.59 -21.38
CA VAL A 336 -3.32 1.56 -20.22
C VAL A 336 -2.97 2.73 -19.34
N ALA A 337 -3.65 3.84 -19.57
CA ALA A 337 -3.45 5.05 -18.78
C ALA A 337 -4.06 4.92 -17.38
N GLU A 338 -3.54 5.71 -16.45
CA GLU A 338 -4.18 5.92 -15.14
C GLU A 338 -5.60 6.49 -15.37
N PRO A 339 -6.65 5.90 -14.77
CA PRO A 339 -8.00 6.42 -14.90
C PRO A 339 -8.12 7.76 -14.19
N ASP A 340 -9.02 8.61 -14.65
CA ASP A 340 -9.36 9.86 -13.96
C ASP A 340 -10.13 9.59 -12.67
N THR A 341 -10.32 10.63 -11.86
CA THR A 341 -10.98 10.53 -10.56
C THR A 341 -12.42 10.04 -10.67
N LEU A 342 -13.19 10.50 -11.67
CA LEU A 342 -14.59 10.11 -11.87
C LEU A 342 -14.71 8.64 -12.28
N SER A 343 -13.88 8.21 -13.21
CA SER A 343 -13.79 6.80 -13.63
C SER A 343 -13.38 5.91 -12.46
N THR A 344 -12.43 6.37 -11.64
CA THR A 344 -11.97 5.62 -10.46
C THR A 344 -13.07 5.49 -9.40
N ILE A 345 -13.84 6.55 -9.13
CA ILE A 345 -15.01 6.48 -8.22
C ILE A 345 -16.00 5.42 -8.72
N SER A 346 -16.25 5.39 -10.04
CA SER A 346 -17.15 4.40 -10.64
C SER A 346 -16.60 2.97 -10.48
N ILE A 347 -15.30 2.76 -10.62
CA ILE A 347 -14.64 1.47 -10.39
C ILE A 347 -14.82 1.03 -8.93
N LEU A 348 -14.52 1.90 -7.96
CA LEU A 348 -14.64 1.57 -6.55
C LEU A 348 -16.10 1.29 -6.15
N ARG A 349 -17.08 2.05 -6.68
CA ARG A 349 -18.50 1.76 -6.49
C ARG A 349 -18.90 0.37 -6.98
N GLY A 350 -18.34 -0.07 -8.08
CA GLY A 350 -18.57 -1.43 -8.59
C GLY A 350 -17.90 -2.54 -7.79
N LEU A 351 -16.81 -2.24 -7.12
CA LEU A 351 -16.10 -3.17 -6.24
C LEU A 351 -16.64 -3.19 -4.81
N LYS A 352 -17.34 -2.13 -4.41
CA LYS A 352 -17.85 -1.88 -3.05
C LYS A 352 -18.49 -3.11 -2.41
N GLU A 353 -19.46 -3.72 -3.07
CA GLU A 353 -20.23 -4.85 -2.52
C GLU A 353 -19.34 -6.05 -2.15
N ARG A 354 -18.28 -6.30 -2.94
CA ARG A 354 -17.33 -7.39 -2.65
C ARG A 354 -16.49 -7.12 -1.42
N TYR A 355 -16.01 -5.90 -1.26
CA TYR A 355 -15.23 -5.51 -0.08
C TYR A 355 -16.11 -5.46 1.17
N GLU A 356 -17.35 -4.96 1.06
CA GLU A 356 -18.34 -5.01 2.14
C GLU A 356 -18.60 -6.45 2.60
N ASN A 357 -18.76 -7.39 1.66
CA ASN A 357 -19.00 -8.80 1.96
C ASN A 357 -17.75 -9.47 2.57
N HIS A 358 -16.55 -9.16 2.06
CA HIS A 358 -15.30 -9.72 2.59
C HIS A 358 -15.02 -9.26 4.02
N HIS A 359 -15.11 -7.95 4.27
CA HIS A 359 -14.83 -7.39 5.59
C HIS A 359 -16.03 -7.37 6.53
N LYS A 360 -17.24 -7.64 6.01
CA LYS A 360 -18.50 -7.60 6.74
C LYS A 360 -18.77 -6.23 7.38
N VAL A 361 -18.41 -5.17 6.71
CA VAL A 361 -18.61 -3.77 7.07
C VAL A 361 -19.32 -3.05 5.92
N ARG A 362 -19.96 -1.94 6.20
CA ARG A 362 -20.56 -1.08 5.18
C ARG A 362 -19.58 0.01 4.78
N ILE A 363 -19.51 0.35 3.50
CA ILE A 363 -18.65 1.42 2.99
C ILE A 363 -19.55 2.55 2.48
N LYS A 364 -19.45 3.73 3.08
CA LYS A 364 -20.22 4.89 2.61
C LYS A 364 -19.68 5.41 1.29
N ASP A 365 -20.56 6.05 0.50
CA ASP A 365 -20.13 6.65 -0.78
C ASP A 365 -19.14 7.80 -0.57
N GLU A 366 -19.28 8.56 0.53
CA GLU A 366 -18.31 9.58 0.93
C GLU A 366 -16.89 9.01 1.18
N ALA A 367 -16.80 7.77 1.70
CA ALA A 367 -15.52 7.09 1.89
C ALA A 367 -14.88 6.71 0.54
N ILE A 368 -15.69 6.29 -0.44
CA ILE A 368 -15.21 5.99 -1.80
C ILE A 368 -14.65 7.25 -2.46
N ILE A 369 -15.39 8.35 -2.39
CA ILE A 369 -14.96 9.65 -2.93
C ILE A 369 -13.67 10.10 -2.23
N ALA A 370 -13.63 10.03 -0.89
CA ALA A 370 -12.45 10.37 -0.11
C ALA A 370 -11.24 9.49 -0.47
N ALA A 371 -11.43 8.17 -0.65
CA ALA A 371 -10.34 7.27 -1.03
C ALA A 371 -9.70 7.67 -2.37
N VAL A 372 -10.51 8.07 -3.35
CA VAL A 372 -10.00 8.51 -4.66
C VAL A 372 -9.34 9.89 -4.57
N GLU A 373 -10.00 10.86 -3.96
CA GLU A 373 -9.51 12.25 -3.90
C GLU A 373 -8.24 12.35 -3.04
N LEU A 374 -8.26 11.74 -1.84
CA LEU A 374 -7.12 11.81 -0.93
C LEU A 374 -5.93 10.99 -1.46
N SER A 375 -6.15 9.82 -2.05
CA SER A 375 -5.07 9.06 -2.67
C SER A 375 -4.45 9.80 -3.86
N ASN A 376 -5.27 10.43 -4.70
CA ASN A 376 -4.78 11.19 -5.85
C ASN A 376 -3.97 12.41 -5.42
N ARG A 377 -4.35 13.04 -4.30
CA ARG A 377 -3.72 14.25 -3.77
C ARG A 377 -2.46 13.95 -2.96
N TYR A 378 -2.48 12.94 -2.09
CA TYR A 378 -1.44 12.70 -1.08
C TYR A 378 -0.52 11.52 -1.37
N ILE A 379 -0.95 10.55 -2.21
CA ILE A 379 -0.15 9.37 -2.55
C ILE A 379 0.31 9.51 -4.01
N THR A 380 1.52 10.06 -4.19
CA THR A 380 2.06 10.41 -5.52
C THR A 380 2.93 9.31 -6.14
N GLU A 381 3.39 8.34 -5.35
CA GLU A 381 4.29 7.26 -5.81
C GLU A 381 3.52 6.04 -6.36
N ARG A 382 2.18 6.01 -6.25
CA ARG A 382 1.30 4.94 -6.72
C ARG A 382 0.20 5.50 -7.62
N PHE A 383 -0.39 4.64 -8.45
CA PHE A 383 -1.35 5.03 -9.47
C PHE A 383 -2.77 4.58 -9.14
N LEU A 384 -3.77 5.32 -9.64
CA LEU A 384 -5.17 4.91 -9.61
C LEU A 384 -5.41 3.75 -10.59
N PRO A 385 -6.37 2.85 -10.32
CA PRO A 385 -7.26 2.81 -9.17
C PRO A 385 -6.67 2.12 -7.93
N ASP A 386 -5.54 1.44 -8.05
CA ASP A 386 -4.95 0.53 -7.06
C ASP A 386 -4.79 1.19 -5.68
N LYS A 387 -4.15 2.38 -5.63
CA LYS A 387 -3.96 3.12 -4.37
C LYS A 387 -5.28 3.46 -3.65
N ALA A 388 -6.36 3.74 -4.40
CA ALA A 388 -7.66 4.05 -3.81
C ALA A 388 -8.39 2.78 -3.34
N ILE A 389 -8.23 1.67 -4.07
CA ILE A 389 -8.75 0.35 -3.67
C ILE A 389 -8.09 -0.10 -2.38
N ASP A 390 -6.76 0.01 -2.29
CA ASP A 390 -5.99 -0.36 -1.08
C ASP A 390 -6.41 0.46 0.14
N LEU A 391 -6.66 1.77 -0.01
CA LEU A 391 -7.17 2.60 1.09
C LEU A 391 -8.54 2.13 1.57
N MET A 392 -9.43 1.80 0.64
CA MET A 392 -10.76 1.29 0.96
C MET A 392 -10.66 -0.09 1.66
N ASP A 393 -9.79 -0.95 1.18
CA ASP A 393 -9.53 -2.28 1.74
C ASP A 393 -8.96 -2.19 3.17
N GLU A 394 -7.91 -1.37 3.37
CA GLU A 394 -7.28 -1.20 4.68
C GLU A 394 -8.22 -0.54 5.69
N ALA A 395 -8.99 0.48 5.29
CA ALA A 395 -9.99 1.11 6.17
C ALA A 395 -11.09 0.11 6.59
N ALA A 396 -11.56 -0.70 5.65
CA ALA A 396 -12.54 -1.75 5.92
C ALA A 396 -11.96 -2.86 6.83
N ALA A 397 -10.70 -3.25 6.60
CA ALA A 397 -9.98 -4.21 7.44
C ALA A 397 -9.76 -3.68 8.86
N LYS A 398 -9.38 -2.39 9.01
CA LYS A 398 -9.22 -1.71 10.30
C LYS A 398 -10.54 -1.72 11.07
N LEU A 399 -11.62 -1.30 10.43
CA LEU A 399 -12.95 -1.25 11.06
C LEU A 399 -13.44 -2.64 11.49
N ARG A 400 -13.19 -3.68 10.66
CA ARG A 400 -13.47 -5.07 11.05
C ARG A 400 -12.69 -5.48 12.28
N MET A 401 -11.40 -5.15 12.34
CA MET A 401 -10.55 -5.48 13.49
C MET A 401 -11.02 -4.76 14.75
N GLU A 402 -11.37 -3.47 14.66
CA GLU A 402 -11.92 -2.69 15.78
C GLU A 402 -13.24 -3.26 16.28
N ARG A 403 -14.11 -3.69 15.39
CA ARG A 403 -15.38 -4.34 15.74
C ARG A 403 -15.18 -5.70 16.43
N ASP A 404 -14.25 -6.51 15.95
CA ASP A 404 -13.98 -7.85 16.46
C ASP A 404 -13.13 -7.81 17.76
N SER A 405 -12.44 -6.71 18.04
CA SER A 405 -11.63 -6.46 19.24
C SER A 405 -12.41 -5.70 20.31
N VAL A 406 -11.78 -5.55 21.48
CA VAL A 406 -12.30 -4.72 22.55
C VAL A 406 -12.11 -3.25 22.19
N PRO A 407 -13.12 -2.37 22.37
CA PRO A 407 -12.98 -0.94 22.13
C PRO A 407 -11.79 -0.32 22.87
N GLU A 408 -11.14 0.68 22.28
CA GLU A 408 -9.93 1.33 22.85
C GLU A 408 -10.20 1.89 24.23
N GLU A 409 -11.34 2.54 24.44
CA GLU A 409 -11.75 3.10 25.72
C GLU A 409 -11.85 2.02 26.82
N LEU A 410 -12.41 0.85 26.49
CA LEU A 410 -12.52 -0.26 27.43
C LEU A 410 -11.16 -0.92 27.70
N ASP A 411 -10.27 -0.99 26.70
CA ASP A 411 -8.90 -1.50 26.87
C ASP A 411 -8.05 -0.55 27.72
N GLU A 412 -8.18 0.77 27.56
CA GLU A 412 -7.53 1.77 28.41
C GLU A 412 -7.97 1.66 29.88
N ILE A 413 -9.29 1.60 30.13
CA ILE A 413 -9.84 1.40 31.49
C ILE A 413 -9.29 0.11 32.08
N SER A 414 -9.26 -0.99 31.33
CA SER A 414 -8.77 -2.28 31.80
C SER A 414 -7.26 -2.26 32.08
N ARG A 415 -6.46 -1.53 31.29
CA ARG A 415 -5.01 -1.35 31.54
C ARG A 415 -4.76 -0.50 32.77
N HIS A 416 -5.46 0.62 32.90
CA HIS A 416 -5.35 1.51 34.06
C HIS A 416 -5.74 0.78 35.35
N LEU A 417 -6.82 0.01 35.30
CA LEU A 417 -7.28 -0.81 36.42
C LEU A 417 -6.21 -1.85 36.82
N LYS A 418 -5.57 -2.54 35.89
CA LYS A 418 -4.46 -3.46 36.18
C LYS A 418 -3.26 -2.74 36.79
N GLN A 419 -2.93 -1.53 36.33
CA GLN A 419 -1.84 -0.72 36.87
C GLN A 419 -2.11 -0.36 38.31
N LEU A 420 -3.31 0.13 38.66
CA LEU A 420 -3.72 0.47 40.03
C LEU A 420 -3.79 -0.77 40.95
N GLU A 421 -4.21 -1.92 40.42
CA GLU A 421 -4.20 -3.18 41.15
C GLU A 421 -2.75 -3.61 41.51
N ILE A 422 -1.80 -3.43 40.61
CA ILE A 422 -0.37 -3.68 40.85
C ILE A 422 0.17 -2.71 41.94
N GLU A 423 -0.15 -1.42 41.80
CA GLU A 423 0.24 -0.38 42.76
C GLU A 423 -0.36 -0.67 44.15
N ARG A 424 -1.63 -1.05 44.20
CA ARG A 424 -2.30 -1.45 45.45
C ARG A 424 -1.57 -2.61 46.16
N GLU A 425 -1.15 -3.65 45.42
CA GLU A 425 -0.41 -4.78 46.00
C GLU A 425 1.00 -4.37 46.50
N ALA A 426 1.64 -3.39 45.83
CA ALA A 426 2.90 -2.83 46.29
C ALA A 426 2.74 -2.03 47.57
N ILE A 427 1.76 -1.11 47.65
CA ILE A 427 1.48 -0.25 48.80
C ILE A 427 0.97 -1.06 50.00
N LYS A 428 0.23 -2.13 49.79
CA LYS A 428 -0.19 -3.07 50.83
C LYS A 428 0.99 -3.68 51.60
N ARG A 429 2.15 -3.85 50.94
CA ARG A 429 3.39 -4.31 51.57
C ARG A 429 4.05 -3.21 52.40
N GLU A 430 3.86 -1.94 52.03
CA GLU A 430 4.42 -0.78 52.73
C GLU A 430 3.57 -0.31 53.91
N LYS A 431 2.32 -0.85 54.08
CA LYS A 431 1.35 -0.53 55.16
C LYS A 431 0.92 0.95 55.21
N ASP A 432 0.81 1.62 54.04
CA ASP A 432 0.29 2.98 53.96
C ASP A 432 -1.25 2.95 53.81
N GLU A 433 -1.95 2.96 54.97
CA GLU A 433 -3.41 2.83 55.03
C GLU A 433 -4.17 3.98 54.29
N PRO A 434 -3.78 5.29 54.44
CA PRO A 434 -4.48 6.36 53.74
C PRO A 434 -4.43 6.21 52.20
N LYS A 435 -3.26 5.86 51.65
CA LYS A 435 -3.05 5.69 50.24
C LYS A 435 -3.77 4.44 49.69
N LEU A 436 -3.84 3.41 50.52
CA LEU A 436 -4.53 2.16 50.22
C LEU A 436 -6.06 2.34 50.14
N GLN A 437 -6.64 3.20 51.00
CA GLN A 437 -8.06 3.57 50.95
C GLN A 437 -8.38 4.38 49.69
N GLN A 438 -7.53 5.32 49.30
CA GLN A 438 -7.70 6.11 48.07
C GLN A 438 -7.67 5.22 46.83
N LEU A 439 -6.66 4.33 46.72
CA LEU A 439 -6.54 3.40 45.58
C LEU A 439 -7.72 2.42 45.53
N ASN A 440 -8.20 1.91 46.66
CA ASN A 440 -9.37 1.03 46.64
C ASN A 440 -10.65 1.75 46.17
N LYS A 441 -10.81 3.04 46.49
CA LYS A 441 -11.92 3.83 45.98
C LYS A 441 -11.83 4.03 44.44
N GLU A 442 -10.64 4.39 43.99
CA GLU A 442 -10.38 4.60 42.54
C GLU A 442 -10.52 3.30 41.73
N ILE A 443 -10.04 2.18 42.23
CA ILE A 443 -10.25 0.85 41.66
C ILE A 443 -11.73 0.47 41.64
N ALA A 444 -12.52 0.80 42.65
CA ALA A 444 -13.93 0.48 42.70
C ALA A 444 -14.71 1.30 41.67
N GLU A 445 -14.42 2.61 41.51
CA GLU A 445 -15.04 3.49 40.53
C GLU A 445 -14.69 3.03 39.08
N LEU A 446 -13.43 2.69 38.82
CA LEU A 446 -13.02 2.17 37.51
C LEU A 446 -13.60 0.79 37.19
N LYS A 447 -13.79 -0.09 38.18
CA LYS A 447 -14.46 -1.39 37.99
C LYS A 447 -15.93 -1.24 37.64
N GLU A 448 -16.61 -0.29 38.25
CA GLU A 448 -17.99 0.02 37.90
C GLU A 448 -18.11 0.55 36.48
N GLN A 449 -17.20 1.45 36.09
CA GLN A 449 -17.09 1.95 34.72
C GLN A 449 -16.80 0.81 33.73
N GLU A 450 -15.78 -0.02 34.00
CA GLU A 450 -15.45 -1.17 33.13
C GLU A 450 -16.65 -2.08 32.93
N THR A 451 -17.37 -2.40 34.00
CA THR A 451 -18.55 -3.29 33.95
C THR A 451 -19.68 -2.66 33.10
N SER A 452 -19.92 -1.38 33.26
CA SER A 452 -20.92 -0.62 32.49
C SER A 452 -20.56 -0.59 31.00
N TYR A 453 -19.31 -0.23 30.66
CA TYR A 453 -18.83 -0.19 29.29
C TYR A 453 -18.86 -1.58 28.63
N LYS A 454 -18.43 -2.61 29.36
CA LYS A 454 -18.45 -3.99 28.90
C LYS A 454 -19.85 -4.50 28.59
N ALA A 455 -20.83 -4.19 29.45
CA ALA A 455 -22.24 -4.55 29.22
C ALA A 455 -22.82 -3.84 27.99
N LYS A 456 -22.53 -2.54 27.82
CA LYS A 456 -22.94 -1.76 26.64
C LYS A 456 -22.34 -2.36 25.38
N TRP A 457 -21.01 -2.56 25.34
CA TRP A 457 -20.31 -3.16 24.22
C TRP A 457 -20.84 -4.54 23.84
N GLN A 458 -21.11 -5.40 24.84
CA GLN A 458 -21.62 -6.74 24.59
C GLN A 458 -23.03 -6.72 24.00
N SER A 459 -23.88 -5.80 24.47
CA SER A 459 -25.22 -5.60 23.92
C SER A 459 -25.19 -5.09 22.46
N GLU A 460 -24.31 -4.15 22.13
CA GLU A 460 -24.12 -3.68 20.76
C GLU A 460 -23.56 -4.80 19.87
N LYS A 461 -22.59 -5.56 20.35
CA LYS A 461 -21.97 -6.68 19.62
C LYS A 461 -22.96 -7.80 19.27
N GLU A 462 -23.89 -8.11 20.14
CA GLU A 462 -24.94 -9.10 19.88
C GLU A 462 -25.86 -8.66 18.75
N LEU A 463 -26.27 -7.38 18.70
CA LEU A 463 -27.11 -6.84 17.62
C LEU A 463 -26.34 -6.82 16.30
N VAL A 464 -25.09 -6.40 16.29
CA VAL A 464 -24.22 -6.40 15.11
C VAL A 464 -24.01 -7.81 14.55
N ASN A 465 -23.80 -8.81 15.42
CA ASN A 465 -23.66 -10.19 15.02
C ASN A 465 -24.96 -10.74 14.37
N LYS A 466 -26.14 -10.35 14.89
CA LYS A 466 -27.44 -10.72 14.29
C LYS A 466 -27.60 -10.12 12.89
N ILE A 467 -27.29 -8.84 12.72
CA ILE A 467 -27.32 -8.19 11.40
C ILE A 467 -26.45 -8.95 10.41
N GLN A 468 -25.27 -9.41 10.84
CA GLN A 468 -24.36 -10.13 9.97
C GLN A 468 -24.83 -11.54 9.61
N GLN A 469 -25.40 -12.26 10.57
CA GLN A 469 -26.00 -13.57 10.29
C GLN A 469 -27.10 -13.44 9.25
N ASN A 470 -27.98 -12.45 9.39
CA ASN A 470 -29.05 -12.20 8.44
C ASN A 470 -28.51 -11.80 7.05
N LYS A 471 -27.43 -11.00 6.97
CA LYS A 471 -26.77 -10.68 5.70
C LYS A 471 -26.16 -11.90 5.02
N GLN A 472 -25.52 -12.80 5.76
CA GLN A 472 -24.99 -14.05 5.21
C GLN A 472 -26.10 -14.96 4.67
N GLU A 473 -27.22 -15.03 5.37
CA GLU A 473 -28.39 -15.81 4.94
C GLU A 473 -28.98 -15.21 3.66
N ILE A 474 -29.07 -13.89 3.56
CA ILE A 474 -29.49 -13.19 2.32
C ILE A 474 -28.59 -13.56 1.14
N GLU A 475 -27.27 -13.61 1.34
CA GLU A 475 -26.31 -13.93 0.27
C GLU A 475 -26.47 -15.40 -0.20
N GLN A 476 -26.65 -16.32 0.74
CA GLN A 476 -26.95 -17.73 0.42
C GLN A 476 -28.25 -17.86 -0.35
N LEU A 477 -29.31 -17.17 0.09
CA LEU A 477 -30.60 -17.19 -0.58
C LEU A 477 -30.58 -16.55 -1.98
N LYS A 478 -29.78 -15.48 -2.18
CA LYS A 478 -29.54 -14.91 -3.51
C LYS A 478 -28.86 -15.91 -4.45
N PHE A 479 -27.86 -16.61 -3.96
CA PHE A 479 -27.18 -17.66 -4.72
C PHE A 479 -28.10 -18.83 -5.06
N GLU A 480 -28.94 -19.27 -4.11
CA GLU A 480 -29.95 -20.28 -4.36
C GLU A 480 -31.01 -19.83 -5.38
N ALA A 481 -31.44 -18.59 -5.32
CA ALA A 481 -32.36 -18.00 -6.30
C ALA A 481 -31.78 -17.98 -7.72
N GLU A 482 -30.50 -17.58 -7.87
CA GLU A 482 -29.83 -17.63 -9.17
C GLU A 482 -29.67 -19.06 -9.71
N LYS A 483 -29.40 -20.01 -8.83
CA LYS A 483 -29.33 -21.42 -9.20
C LYS A 483 -30.69 -21.97 -9.65
N ALA A 484 -31.75 -21.69 -8.88
CA ALA A 484 -33.11 -22.07 -9.23
C ALA A 484 -33.59 -21.42 -10.54
N GLU A 485 -33.20 -20.17 -10.81
CA GLU A 485 -33.50 -19.45 -12.06
C GLU A 485 -32.83 -20.12 -13.28
N ARG A 486 -31.60 -20.59 -13.13
CA ARG A 486 -30.88 -21.38 -14.18
C ARG A 486 -31.52 -22.77 -14.40
N GLU A 487 -32.11 -23.37 -13.37
CA GLU A 487 -32.80 -24.66 -13.40
C GLU A 487 -34.25 -24.51 -13.88
N GLY A 488 -34.77 -23.26 -14.04
CA GLY A 488 -36.12 -22.96 -14.51
C GLY A 488 -37.22 -23.08 -13.45
N ASP A 489 -36.85 -23.19 -12.18
CA ASP A 489 -37.81 -23.25 -11.05
C ASP A 489 -38.19 -21.84 -10.57
N TYR A 490 -39.06 -21.20 -11.33
CA TYR A 490 -39.56 -19.86 -11.03
C TYR A 490 -40.41 -19.77 -9.77
N GLY A 491 -41.02 -20.88 -9.33
CA GLY A 491 -41.78 -20.93 -8.08
C GLY A 491 -40.90 -20.74 -6.87
N LYS A 492 -39.77 -21.45 -6.82
CA LYS A 492 -38.75 -21.31 -5.79
C LYS A 492 -38.06 -19.93 -5.81
N VAL A 493 -37.81 -19.37 -7.00
CA VAL A 493 -37.28 -18.01 -7.15
C VAL A 493 -38.21 -16.96 -6.54
N ALA A 494 -39.53 -17.09 -6.79
CA ALA A 494 -40.55 -16.17 -6.22
C ALA A 494 -40.63 -16.29 -4.70
N GLU A 495 -40.63 -17.48 -4.14
CA GLU A 495 -40.62 -17.72 -2.69
C GLU A 495 -39.41 -17.07 -2.02
N ILE A 496 -38.23 -17.25 -2.61
CA ILE A 496 -36.99 -16.69 -2.06
C ILE A 496 -37.02 -15.16 -2.17
N ARG A 497 -37.25 -14.59 -3.38
CA ARG A 497 -37.14 -13.14 -3.61
C ARG A 497 -38.21 -12.32 -2.89
N TYR A 498 -39.47 -12.76 -2.90
CA TYR A 498 -40.60 -12.01 -2.34
C TYR A 498 -41.01 -12.43 -0.93
N GLY A 499 -40.54 -13.59 -0.47
CA GLY A 499 -40.83 -14.08 0.88
C GLY A 499 -39.63 -13.92 1.81
N LYS A 500 -38.62 -14.79 1.65
CA LYS A 500 -37.50 -14.91 2.60
C LYS A 500 -36.55 -13.70 2.62
N LEU A 501 -36.17 -13.18 1.44
CA LEU A 501 -35.27 -12.03 1.36
C LEU A 501 -35.90 -10.79 1.97
N GLN A 502 -37.19 -10.53 1.69
CA GLN A 502 -37.89 -9.36 2.20
C GLN A 502 -38.13 -9.41 3.72
N ALA A 503 -38.36 -10.62 4.28
CA ALA A 503 -38.44 -10.79 5.73
C ALA A 503 -37.12 -10.50 6.43
N LEU A 504 -36.00 -11.02 5.93
CA LEU A 504 -34.65 -10.77 6.48
C LEU A 504 -34.21 -9.31 6.33
N GLU A 505 -34.55 -8.67 5.22
CA GLU A 505 -34.27 -7.24 5.02
C GLU A 505 -35.02 -6.34 6.00
N ASN A 506 -36.28 -6.68 6.31
CA ASN A 506 -37.06 -5.98 7.31
C ASN A 506 -36.50 -6.19 8.73
N GLU A 507 -36.12 -7.45 9.07
CA GLU A 507 -35.50 -7.76 10.35
C GLU A 507 -34.18 -7.01 10.55
N ILE A 508 -33.37 -6.88 9.50
CA ILE A 508 -32.15 -6.07 9.55
C ILE A 508 -32.45 -4.61 9.85
N LYS A 509 -33.51 -4.03 9.24
CA LYS A 509 -33.91 -2.64 9.50
C LYS A 509 -34.34 -2.43 10.95
N ASP A 510 -35.14 -3.34 11.47
CA ASP A 510 -35.62 -3.26 12.86
C ASP A 510 -34.45 -3.36 13.85
N ILE A 511 -33.50 -4.27 13.61
CA ILE A 511 -32.29 -4.40 14.45
C ILE A 511 -31.38 -3.15 14.32
N GLN A 512 -31.29 -2.54 13.13
CA GLN A 512 -30.52 -1.30 12.94
C GLN A 512 -31.14 -0.11 13.67
N GLU A 513 -32.46 -0.01 13.73
CA GLU A 513 -33.14 1.01 14.52
C GLU A 513 -32.91 0.81 16.01
N ASP A 514 -33.01 -0.43 16.49
CA ASP A 514 -32.71 -0.77 17.89
C ASP A 514 -31.24 -0.47 18.24
N LEU A 515 -30.29 -0.78 17.36
CA LEU A 515 -28.89 -0.47 17.54
C LEU A 515 -28.66 1.05 17.65
N LYS A 516 -29.24 1.82 16.74
CA LYS A 516 -29.16 3.28 16.73
C LYS A 516 -29.74 3.91 18.01
N HIS A 517 -30.86 3.37 18.49
CA HIS A 517 -31.45 3.81 19.76
C HIS A 517 -30.57 3.52 20.98
N LYS A 518 -29.87 2.39 21.00
CA LYS A 518 -28.95 2.00 22.09
C LYS A 518 -27.62 2.76 22.06
N GLN A 519 -27.14 3.08 20.88
CA GLN A 519 -25.87 3.79 20.69
C GLN A 519 -25.96 5.26 21.15
N GLY A 520 -27.08 5.94 20.91
CA GLY A 520 -27.22 7.36 21.24
C GLY A 520 -26.13 8.22 20.60
N ASP A 521 -25.57 9.16 21.35
CA ASP A 521 -24.47 10.05 20.88
C ASP A 521 -23.07 9.39 20.95
N SER A 522 -22.92 8.21 21.57
CA SER A 522 -21.64 7.51 21.74
C SER A 522 -21.74 6.05 21.30
N ALA A 523 -21.54 5.79 20.01
CA ALA A 523 -21.45 4.44 19.45
C ALA A 523 -20.10 3.81 19.83
N MET A 524 -20.11 2.62 20.44
CA MET A 524 -18.89 1.85 20.74
C MET A 524 -18.41 1.01 19.57
N ILE A 525 -19.34 0.60 18.70
CA ILE A 525 -19.04 -0.21 17.53
C ILE A 525 -19.47 0.57 16.29
N LYS A 526 -18.49 0.94 15.46
CA LYS A 526 -18.74 1.49 14.13
C LYS A 526 -19.02 0.36 13.14
N GLU A 527 -20.03 0.50 12.30
CA GLU A 527 -20.37 -0.46 11.25
C GLU A 527 -20.06 0.03 9.83
N GLU A 528 -19.79 1.31 9.69
CA GLU A 528 -19.66 1.98 8.40
C GLU A 528 -18.29 2.66 8.28
N VAL A 529 -17.61 2.41 7.17
CA VAL A 529 -16.39 3.14 6.80
C VAL A 529 -16.79 4.52 6.29
N THR A 530 -16.22 5.54 6.90
CA THR A 530 -16.46 6.96 6.58
C THR A 530 -15.27 7.59 5.87
N ALA A 531 -15.43 8.84 5.43
CA ALA A 531 -14.31 9.62 4.89
C ALA A 531 -13.18 9.83 5.91
N GLU A 532 -13.54 9.91 7.21
CA GLU A 532 -12.56 10.06 8.30
C GLU A 532 -11.69 8.80 8.45
N ASP A 533 -12.27 7.61 8.34
CA ASP A 533 -11.51 6.35 8.42
C ASP A 533 -10.51 6.23 7.26
N ILE A 534 -10.90 6.66 6.06
CA ILE A 534 -9.99 6.75 4.91
C ILE A 534 -8.87 7.76 5.18
N ALA A 535 -9.22 8.93 5.71
CA ALA A 535 -8.23 9.96 6.03
C ALA A 535 -7.23 9.50 7.10
N ASP A 536 -7.66 8.68 8.07
CA ASP A 536 -6.77 8.02 9.05
C ASP A 536 -5.74 7.12 8.37
N VAL A 537 -6.17 6.29 7.41
CA VAL A 537 -5.27 5.41 6.67
C VAL A 537 -4.27 6.23 5.85
N VAL A 538 -4.75 7.25 5.13
CA VAL A 538 -3.88 8.17 4.38
C VAL A 538 -2.86 8.84 5.30
N SER A 539 -3.29 9.27 6.49
CA SER A 539 -2.40 9.89 7.49
C SER A 539 -1.29 8.94 7.94
N ARG A 540 -1.61 7.67 8.13
CA ARG A 540 -0.60 6.64 8.49
C ARG A 540 0.39 6.38 7.36
N TRP A 541 -0.07 6.32 6.12
CA TRP A 541 0.80 6.04 4.97
C TRP A 541 1.74 7.20 4.63
N THR A 542 1.23 8.41 4.75
CA THR A 542 1.94 9.62 4.31
C THR A 542 2.62 10.37 5.45
N GLY A 543 2.24 10.09 6.70
CA GLY A 543 2.65 10.88 7.88
C GLY A 543 1.99 12.26 7.95
N ILE A 544 0.99 12.54 7.10
CA ILE A 544 0.27 13.83 7.04
C ILE A 544 -0.98 13.72 7.91
N PRO A 545 -1.26 14.63 8.85
CA PRO A 545 -2.44 14.57 9.71
C PRO A 545 -3.72 14.97 8.97
N VAL A 546 -4.13 14.15 7.97
CA VAL A 546 -5.24 14.41 7.05
C VAL A 546 -6.58 14.56 7.78
N ASN A 547 -6.79 13.85 8.90
CA ASN A 547 -8.02 13.91 9.69
C ASN A 547 -8.30 15.30 10.28
N LYS A 548 -7.26 15.92 10.80
CA LYS A 548 -7.37 17.29 11.33
C LYS A 548 -7.62 18.31 10.22
N MET A 549 -7.28 17.95 8.97
CA MET A 549 -7.45 18.81 7.81
C MET A 549 -8.88 18.79 7.25
N LEU A 550 -9.63 17.70 7.35
CA LEU A 550 -10.97 17.58 6.74
C LEU A 550 -12.07 18.36 7.49
N GLN A 551 -12.08 18.34 8.81
CA GLN A 551 -13.14 18.99 9.60
C GLN A 551 -12.84 20.45 9.95
N SER A 552 -11.58 20.80 10.12
CA SER A 552 -11.17 22.15 10.53
C SER A 552 -10.55 22.99 9.40
N GLU A 553 -10.38 22.45 8.21
CA GLU A 553 -9.64 23.15 7.13
C GLU A 553 -10.33 24.47 6.75
N ARG A 554 -11.66 24.51 6.67
CA ARG A 554 -12.42 25.73 6.42
C ARG A 554 -12.27 26.75 7.53
N ASP A 555 -12.47 26.31 8.77
CA ASP A 555 -12.40 27.18 9.94
C ASP A 555 -10.96 27.63 10.21
N LYS A 556 -9.99 26.73 10.08
CA LYS A 556 -8.56 27.04 10.16
C LYS A 556 -8.13 28.07 9.10
N LEU A 557 -8.54 27.89 7.86
CA LEU A 557 -8.19 28.83 6.78
C LEU A 557 -8.84 30.19 6.96
N LEU A 558 -10.05 30.26 7.54
CA LEU A 558 -10.71 31.52 7.86
C LEU A 558 -10.02 32.27 9.01
N HIS A 559 -9.47 31.55 9.99
CA HIS A 559 -8.82 32.13 11.17
C HIS A 559 -7.27 32.11 11.07
N LEU A 560 -6.70 31.77 9.90
CA LEU A 560 -5.26 31.63 9.67
C LEU A 560 -4.46 32.86 10.10
N GLU A 561 -4.93 34.05 9.81
CA GLU A 561 -4.27 35.33 10.21
C GLU A 561 -4.18 35.45 11.72
N GLN A 562 -5.28 35.21 12.44
CA GLN A 562 -5.34 35.32 13.90
C GLN A 562 -4.37 34.36 14.57
N GLU A 563 -4.29 33.12 14.07
CA GLU A 563 -3.40 32.11 14.59
C GLU A 563 -1.92 32.41 14.29
N LEU A 564 -1.61 32.91 13.10
CA LEU A 564 -0.25 33.33 12.77
C LEU A 564 0.21 34.50 13.66
N HIS A 565 -0.69 35.44 14.03
CA HIS A 565 -0.39 36.51 14.95
C HIS A 565 -0.11 36.06 16.39
N LEU A 566 -0.53 34.86 16.80
CA LEU A 566 -0.14 34.31 18.11
C LEU A 566 1.38 34.04 18.22
N ARG A 567 2.07 33.84 17.08
CA ARG A 567 3.51 33.58 17.04
C ARG A 567 4.32 34.71 16.41
N VAL A 568 3.75 35.40 15.43
CA VAL A 568 4.42 36.47 14.69
C VAL A 568 3.81 37.81 15.03
N VAL A 569 4.58 38.67 15.67
CA VAL A 569 4.14 40.00 16.11
C VAL A 569 4.35 40.99 14.97
N GLY A 570 3.35 41.85 14.74
CA GLY A 570 3.35 42.78 13.64
C GLY A 570 3.25 42.08 12.28
N GLN A 571 3.79 42.72 11.24
CA GLN A 571 3.84 42.13 9.87
C GLN A 571 2.49 41.81 9.25
N ASP A 572 1.46 42.61 9.53
CA ASP A 572 0.07 42.36 9.13
C ASP A 572 -0.07 42.14 7.62
N GLU A 573 0.62 42.93 6.79
CA GLU A 573 0.60 42.79 5.34
C GLU A 573 1.19 41.42 4.91
N ALA A 574 2.24 40.96 5.57
CA ALA A 574 2.86 39.69 5.25
C ALA A 574 1.96 38.50 5.60
N ILE A 575 1.35 38.57 6.77
CA ILE A 575 0.44 37.52 7.26
C ILE A 575 -0.81 37.48 6.37
N ALA A 576 -1.42 38.61 6.03
CA ALA A 576 -2.56 38.69 5.14
C ALA A 576 -2.26 38.13 3.75
N ALA A 577 -1.15 38.54 3.13
CA ALA A 577 -0.77 38.11 1.79
C ALA A 577 -0.52 36.58 1.71
N VAL A 578 0.16 36.02 2.72
CA VAL A 578 0.39 34.58 2.80
C VAL A 578 -0.93 33.83 3.01
N SER A 579 -1.78 34.32 3.92
CA SER A 579 -3.09 33.72 4.22
C SER A 579 -4.00 33.71 2.99
N ASP A 580 -4.05 34.81 2.25
CA ASP A 580 -4.83 34.90 1.02
C ASP A 580 -4.29 33.99 -0.11
N GLY A 581 -2.98 33.89 -0.25
CA GLY A 581 -2.35 32.96 -1.18
C GLY A 581 -2.72 31.51 -0.89
N VAL A 582 -2.66 31.10 0.37
CA VAL A 582 -3.06 29.76 0.81
C VAL A 582 -4.55 29.53 0.60
N ARG A 583 -5.40 30.51 0.95
CA ARG A 583 -6.85 30.42 0.73
C ARG A 583 -7.21 30.28 -0.76
N ARG A 584 -6.60 31.06 -1.65
CA ARG A 584 -6.83 30.97 -3.11
C ARG A 584 -6.52 29.57 -3.64
N SER A 585 -5.39 29.03 -3.24
CA SER A 585 -4.98 27.67 -3.65
C SER A 585 -5.94 26.60 -3.13
N ARG A 586 -6.35 26.70 -1.86
CA ARG A 586 -7.26 25.72 -1.23
C ARG A 586 -8.68 25.81 -1.76
N ALA A 587 -9.12 26.98 -2.16
CA ALA A 587 -10.42 27.19 -2.80
C ALA A 587 -10.46 26.71 -4.28
N GLY A 588 -9.34 26.20 -4.83
CA GLY A 588 -9.26 25.76 -6.21
C GLY A 588 -9.24 26.90 -7.24
N LEU A 589 -8.90 28.12 -6.81
CA LEU A 589 -8.87 29.33 -7.64
C LEU A 589 -7.48 29.58 -8.26
N GLN A 590 -6.54 28.63 -8.10
CA GLN A 590 -5.19 28.69 -8.63
C GLN A 590 -4.95 27.50 -9.56
N ASP A 591 -3.96 27.61 -10.47
CA ASP A 591 -3.59 26.50 -11.36
C ASP A 591 -3.16 25.26 -10.53
N PRO A 592 -3.86 24.11 -10.68
CA PRO A 592 -3.57 22.90 -9.92
C PRO A 592 -2.18 22.29 -10.21
N LYS A 593 -1.47 22.81 -11.19
CA LYS A 593 -0.11 22.38 -11.50
C LYS A 593 0.95 23.07 -10.65
N ARG A 594 0.64 24.23 -10.06
CA ARG A 594 1.59 25.05 -9.29
C ARG A 594 1.63 24.64 -7.80
N PRO A 595 2.69 25.01 -7.05
CA PRO A 595 2.71 24.90 -5.58
C PRO A 595 1.54 25.63 -4.93
N ILE A 596 1.22 25.32 -3.66
CA ILE A 596 0.15 25.99 -2.89
C ILE A 596 0.36 27.51 -2.84
N GLY A 597 1.60 27.95 -2.70
CA GLY A 597 1.98 29.36 -2.74
C GLY A 597 3.46 29.53 -2.91
N SER A 598 3.86 30.63 -3.48
CA SER A 598 5.25 31.01 -3.70
C SER A 598 5.46 32.45 -3.30
N PHE A 599 6.35 32.70 -2.32
CA PHE A 599 6.52 33.98 -1.67
C PHE A 599 8.00 34.40 -1.61
N ILE A 600 8.27 35.71 -1.80
CA ILE A 600 9.57 36.31 -1.49
C ILE A 600 9.41 37.26 -0.31
N PHE A 601 10.14 37.03 0.76
CA PHE A 601 10.18 37.87 1.96
C PHE A 601 11.42 38.75 1.95
N LEU A 602 11.21 40.04 1.81
CA LEU A 602 12.26 41.05 1.83
C LEU A 602 12.32 41.75 3.20
N GLY A 603 13.46 42.17 3.68
CA GLY A 603 13.56 42.90 4.93
C GLY A 603 14.86 42.65 5.70
N THR A 604 15.06 43.40 6.77
CA THR A 604 16.23 43.30 7.64
C THR A 604 16.24 41.95 8.41
N THR A 605 17.38 41.64 9.01
CA THR A 605 17.52 40.43 9.82
C THR A 605 16.71 40.54 11.11
N GLY A 606 16.10 39.44 11.58
CA GLY A 606 15.41 39.41 12.89
C GLY A 606 14.01 40.02 12.95
N VAL A 607 13.38 40.30 11.80
CA VAL A 607 11.99 40.83 11.71
C VAL A 607 10.89 39.78 11.64
N GLY A 608 11.22 38.50 11.70
CA GLY A 608 10.21 37.42 11.75
C GLY A 608 10.04 36.61 10.47
N LYS A 609 10.82 36.82 9.39
CA LYS A 609 10.69 36.08 8.10
C LYS A 609 10.68 34.55 8.27
N THR A 610 11.67 34.01 8.97
CA THR A 610 11.78 32.57 9.23
C THR A 610 10.74 32.09 10.23
N GLU A 611 10.35 32.94 11.20
CA GLU A 611 9.32 32.57 12.19
C GLU A 611 7.93 32.44 11.55
N LEU A 612 7.59 33.30 10.58
CA LEU A 612 6.34 33.14 9.81
C LEU A 612 6.31 31.84 9.02
N ALA A 613 7.44 31.44 8.41
CA ALA A 613 7.53 30.16 7.72
C ALA A 613 7.31 28.96 8.67
N LYS A 614 7.88 29.02 9.89
CA LYS A 614 7.67 28.02 10.94
C LYS A 614 6.24 27.99 11.46
N ALA A 615 5.68 29.16 11.76
CA ALA A 615 4.29 29.28 12.21
C ALA A 615 3.32 28.74 11.17
N LEU A 616 3.59 28.97 9.88
CA LEU A 616 2.80 28.43 8.78
C LEU A 616 2.90 26.90 8.68
N ALA A 617 4.09 26.32 8.85
CA ALA A 617 4.27 24.88 8.87
C ALA A 617 3.56 24.22 10.03
N ASP A 618 3.71 24.80 11.23
CA ASP A 618 3.06 24.33 12.44
C ASP A 618 1.52 24.36 12.34
N TYR A 619 0.98 25.48 11.86
CA TYR A 619 -0.48 25.65 11.80
C TYR A 619 -1.14 24.83 10.67
N LEU A 620 -0.54 24.81 9.47
CA LEU A 620 -1.14 24.11 8.32
C LEU A 620 -0.89 22.60 8.35
N PHE A 621 0.24 22.19 8.93
CA PHE A 621 0.67 20.78 8.89
C PHE A 621 0.79 20.15 10.29
N ASP A 622 0.43 20.90 11.35
CA ASP A 622 0.50 20.50 12.77
C ASP A 622 1.90 20.01 13.23
N ASP A 623 2.96 20.41 12.49
CA ASP A 623 4.35 20.04 12.82
C ASP A 623 5.35 21.05 12.23
N GLU A 624 6.04 21.77 13.09
CA GLU A 624 7.13 22.69 12.69
C GLU A 624 8.26 21.97 11.94
N SER A 625 8.46 20.67 12.18
CA SER A 625 9.48 19.87 11.48
C SER A 625 9.16 19.64 10.01
N LEU A 626 7.93 19.93 9.55
CA LEU A 626 7.54 19.91 8.14
C LEU A 626 7.99 21.17 7.38
N MET A 627 8.94 21.91 7.92
CA MET A 627 9.67 22.94 7.22
C MET A 627 11.06 22.44 6.81
N THR A 628 11.33 22.47 5.49
CA THR A 628 12.66 22.19 4.94
C THR A 628 13.37 23.51 4.68
N ARG A 629 14.44 23.79 5.42
CA ARG A 629 15.25 25.00 5.24
C ARG A 629 16.51 24.68 4.42
N ILE A 630 16.76 25.46 3.37
CA ILE A 630 17.93 25.38 2.50
C ILE A 630 18.57 26.76 2.46
N ASP A 631 19.80 26.85 2.96
CA ASP A 631 20.59 28.11 2.98
C ASP A 631 21.30 28.28 1.63
N MET A 632 20.92 29.30 0.88
CA MET A 632 21.46 29.53 -0.45
C MET A 632 22.92 30.02 -0.44
N SER A 633 23.46 30.41 0.71
CA SER A 633 24.88 30.69 0.85
C SER A 633 25.79 29.47 0.60
N GLU A 634 25.25 28.26 0.75
CA GLU A 634 25.92 26.99 0.43
C GLU A 634 25.87 26.63 -1.07
N TYR A 635 25.09 27.35 -1.87
CA TYR A 635 24.80 27.09 -3.28
C TYR A 635 25.23 28.20 -4.23
N GLN A 636 26.31 28.91 -3.88
CA GLN A 636 26.90 29.97 -4.69
C GLN A 636 27.67 29.47 -5.91
N GLU A 637 28.18 28.23 -5.85
CA GLU A 637 28.99 27.63 -6.90
C GLU A 637 28.17 26.63 -7.73
N LYS A 638 28.51 26.51 -9.02
CA LYS A 638 27.84 25.63 -9.97
C LYS A 638 27.81 24.16 -9.51
N HIS A 639 28.87 23.68 -8.88
CA HIS A 639 28.90 22.27 -8.39
C HIS A 639 27.96 22.04 -7.21
N SER A 640 27.72 23.06 -6.40
CA SER A 640 26.79 22.97 -5.27
C SER A 640 25.34 22.77 -5.72
N VAL A 641 24.97 23.32 -6.89
CA VAL A 641 23.63 23.23 -7.44
C VAL A 641 23.21 21.76 -7.69
N SER A 642 24.16 20.90 -8.11
CA SER A 642 23.88 19.48 -8.31
C SER A 642 23.48 18.75 -7.02
N ARG A 643 23.83 19.26 -5.83
CA ARG A 643 23.39 18.70 -4.55
C ARG A 643 21.89 18.86 -4.30
N LEU A 644 21.24 19.85 -4.95
CA LEU A 644 19.79 20.04 -4.82
C LEU A 644 18.99 18.95 -5.52
N ILE A 645 19.45 18.50 -6.70
CA ILE A 645 18.74 17.54 -7.57
C ILE A 645 19.44 16.17 -7.67
N GLY A 646 20.61 16.01 -7.05
CA GLY A 646 21.45 14.82 -7.11
C GLY A 646 22.64 14.97 -8.06
N ALA A 647 23.69 14.18 -7.85
CA ALA A 647 24.87 14.15 -8.71
C ALA A 647 24.57 13.42 -10.04
N PRO A 648 25.17 13.84 -11.18
CA PRO A 648 25.04 13.10 -12.44
C PRO A 648 25.64 11.69 -12.36
N PRO A 649 25.25 10.76 -13.25
CA PRO A 649 25.82 9.41 -13.31
C PRO A 649 27.36 9.45 -13.45
N GLY A 650 28.05 8.68 -12.60
CA GLY A 650 29.51 8.59 -12.58
C GLY A 650 30.24 9.58 -11.65
N TYR A 651 29.52 10.45 -10.97
CA TYR A 651 30.09 11.33 -9.94
C TYR A 651 29.85 10.80 -8.53
N VAL A 652 30.77 11.17 -7.59
CA VAL A 652 30.62 10.81 -6.17
C VAL A 652 29.32 11.41 -5.61
N GLY A 653 28.53 10.60 -4.90
CA GLY A 653 27.23 11.02 -4.35
C GLY A 653 26.02 10.75 -5.26
N TYR A 654 26.17 10.07 -6.40
CA TYR A 654 25.05 9.71 -7.28
C TYR A 654 23.96 8.88 -6.55
N ASP A 655 24.35 8.02 -5.62
CA ASP A 655 23.42 7.17 -4.88
C ASP A 655 22.67 7.90 -3.76
N GLU A 656 23.15 9.04 -3.29
CA GLU A 656 22.58 9.78 -2.14
C GLU A 656 21.30 10.56 -2.48
N GLY A 657 21.03 10.85 -3.76
CA GLY A 657 19.91 11.70 -4.18
C GLY A 657 20.14 13.19 -3.92
N GLY A 658 19.25 14.05 -4.41
CA GLY A 658 19.35 15.50 -4.21
C GLY A 658 18.73 15.94 -2.88
N GLN A 659 19.33 16.90 -2.19
CA GLN A 659 18.84 17.40 -0.89
C GLN A 659 17.40 17.95 -0.98
N LEU A 660 17.12 18.77 -1.99
CA LEU A 660 15.78 19.34 -2.20
C LEU A 660 14.78 18.26 -2.65
N THR A 661 15.17 17.47 -3.65
CA THR A 661 14.28 16.44 -4.21
C THR A 661 13.96 15.33 -3.20
N GLU A 662 14.95 14.89 -2.42
CA GLU A 662 14.74 13.86 -1.41
C GLU A 662 13.94 14.38 -0.19
N ALA A 663 14.18 15.65 0.23
CA ALA A 663 13.43 16.27 1.31
C ALA A 663 11.92 16.37 0.97
N VAL A 664 11.58 16.85 -0.23
CA VAL A 664 10.20 16.99 -0.67
C VAL A 664 9.58 15.63 -0.99
N ARG A 665 10.34 14.69 -1.52
CA ARG A 665 9.86 13.31 -1.74
C ARG A 665 9.42 12.64 -0.43
N ARG A 666 10.20 12.83 0.65
CA ARG A 666 9.88 12.30 1.98
C ARG A 666 8.78 13.08 2.69
N LYS A 667 8.69 14.40 2.44
CA LYS A 667 7.72 15.31 3.05
C LYS A 667 7.03 16.12 1.95
N PRO A 668 6.13 15.50 1.15
CA PRO A 668 5.49 16.16 0.01
C PRO A 668 4.52 17.27 0.42
N TYR A 669 4.21 17.36 1.71
CA TYR A 669 3.39 18.39 2.34
C TYR A 669 4.25 19.16 3.32
N SER A 670 4.84 20.25 2.87
CA SER A 670 5.83 20.97 3.66
C SER A 670 6.00 22.42 3.20
N VAL A 671 6.58 23.23 4.07
CA VAL A 671 7.10 24.54 3.72
C VAL A 671 8.55 24.37 3.31
N VAL A 672 8.91 24.80 2.10
CA VAL A 672 10.29 24.83 1.62
C VAL A 672 10.79 26.26 1.70
N LEU A 673 11.73 26.51 2.60
CA LEU A 673 12.34 27.82 2.84
C LEU A 673 13.72 27.89 2.20
N PHE A 674 13.88 28.74 1.20
CA PHE A 674 15.16 29.11 0.62
C PHE A 674 15.65 30.40 1.28
N ASP A 675 16.65 30.29 2.13
CA ASP A 675 17.18 31.44 2.88
C ASP A 675 18.28 32.12 2.07
N GLU A 676 18.28 33.46 2.07
CA GLU A 676 19.24 34.33 1.38
C GLU A 676 19.34 34.05 -0.14
N ILE A 677 18.18 34.06 -0.82
CA ILE A 677 18.04 33.69 -2.25
C ILE A 677 18.93 34.49 -3.18
N GLU A 678 19.28 35.74 -2.82
CA GLU A 678 20.19 36.62 -3.57
C GLU A 678 21.62 36.08 -3.69
N LYS A 679 22.03 35.14 -2.84
CA LYS A 679 23.33 34.50 -2.85
C LYS A 679 23.42 33.26 -3.76
N ALA A 680 22.25 32.76 -4.23
CA ALA A 680 22.19 31.57 -5.04
C ALA A 680 22.85 31.70 -6.41
N HIS A 681 23.47 30.64 -6.87
CA HIS A 681 23.97 30.56 -8.25
C HIS A 681 22.80 30.70 -9.26
N PRO A 682 22.99 31.32 -10.43
CA PRO A 682 21.93 31.50 -11.43
C PRO A 682 21.23 30.21 -11.86
N ASP A 683 21.90 29.06 -11.83
CA ASP A 683 21.31 27.77 -12.17
C ASP A 683 20.27 27.30 -11.15
N VAL A 684 20.30 27.76 -9.90
CA VAL A 684 19.26 27.50 -8.89
C VAL A 684 17.92 28.07 -9.34
N PHE A 685 17.93 29.29 -9.90
CA PHE A 685 16.71 29.91 -10.42
C PHE A 685 16.11 29.10 -11.59
N ASN A 686 16.92 28.47 -12.42
CA ASN A 686 16.43 27.61 -13.51
C ASN A 686 15.73 26.36 -12.97
N ILE A 687 16.23 25.78 -11.87
CA ILE A 687 15.58 24.65 -11.19
C ILE A 687 14.25 25.10 -10.57
N LEU A 688 14.25 26.23 -9.88
CA LEU A 688 13.05 26.75 -9.23
C LEU A 688 11.99 27.19 -10.23
N LEU A 689 12.34 27.66 -11.43
CA LEU A 689 11.38 27.96 -12.50
C LEU A 689 10.54 26.72 -12.85
N GLN A 690 11.16 25.54 -12.95
CA GLN A 690 10.44 24.29 -13.22
C GLN A 690 9.48 23.96 -12.08
N VAL A 691 9.90 24.17 -10.83
CA VAL A 691 9.03 23.97 -9.66
C VAL A 691 7.84 24.91 -9.66
N LEU A 692 8.05 26.18 -9.95
CA LEU A 692 7.04 27.23 -9.93
C LEU A 692 6.02 27.12 -11.08
N ASP A 693 6.45 26.65 -12.25
CA ASP A 693 5.60 26.52 -13.43
C ASP A 693 4.81 25.19 -13.43
N ASP A 694 5.52 24.07 -13.22
CA ASP A 694 4.97 22.73 -13.39
C ASP A 694 4.64 22.04 -12.05
N GLY A 695 5.04 22.60 -10.90
CA GLY A 695 4.92 21.98 -9.57
C GLY A 695 5.61 20.65 -9.46
N ARG A 696 6.67 20.43 -10.25
CA ARG A 696 7.43 19.17 -10.26
C ARG A 696 8.92 19.46 -10.56
N LEU A 697 9.76 18.55 -10.10
CA LEU A 697 11.20 18.60 -10.37
C LEU A 697 11.70 17.18 -10.62
N THR A 698 12.42 16.97 -11.72
CA THR A 698 13.02 15.68 -12.02
C THR A 698 14.43 15.62 -11.47
N ASP A 699 14.74 14.61 -10.64
CA ASP A 699 16.07 14.38 -10.12
C ASP A 699 17.01 13.76 -11.18
N ASN A 700 18.30 13.70 -10.88
CA ASN A 700 19.30 13.15 -11.80
C ASN A 700 19.18 11.61 -11.98
N LYS A 701 18.32 10.93 -11.23
CA LYS A 701 17.96 9.52 -11.41
C LYS A 701 16.74 9.35 -12.33
N GLY A 702 16.17 10.45 -12.86
CA GLY A 702 14.98 10.44 -13.70
C GLY A 702 13.66 10.37 -12.93
N ARG A 703 13.68 10.45 -11.59
CA ARG A 703 12.46 10.41 -10.77
C ARG A 703 11.86 11.81 -10.67
N THR A 704 10.55 11.91 -10.91
CA THR A 704 9.82 13.18 -10.81
C THR A 704 9.30 13.35 -9.38
N VAL A 705 9.69 14.45 -8.73
CA VAL A 705 9.24 14.83 -7.39
C VAL A 705 8.15 15.90 -7.51
N ASN A 706 7.06 15.72 -6.77
CA ASN A 706 5.87 16.56 -6.82
C ASN A 706 5.94 17.67 -5.74
N PHE A 707 5.87 18.92 -6.17
CA PHE A 707 5.87 20.12 -5.32
C PHE A 707 4.51 20.80 -5.20
N LYS A 708 3.44 20.25 -5.78
CA LYS A 708 2.10 20.87 -5.82
C LYS A 708 1.50 21.08 -4.43
N ASN A 709 1.92 20.29 -3.47
CA ASN A 709 1.45 20.37 -2.09
C ASN A 709 2.44 21.11 -1.17
N THR A 710 3.44 21.78 -1.71
CA THR A 710 4.41 22.58 -0.94
C THR A 710 4.09 24.07 -0.97
N ILE A 711 4.54 24.79 0.05
CA ILE A 711 4.59 26.25 0.07
C ILE A 711 6.06 26.66 -0.07
N ILE A 712 6.36 27.42 -1.10
CA ILE A 712 7.72 27.91 -1.38
C ILE A 712 7.90 29.29 -0.79
N ILE A 713 8.84 29.44 0.12
CA ILE A 713 9.19 30.73 0.73
C ILE A 713 10.67 31.00 0.45
N MET A 714 10.96 32.14 -0.06
CA MET A 714 12.32 32.63 -0.29
C MET A 714 12.56 33.88 0.57
N THR A 715 13.65 33.91 1.34
CA THR A 715 14.00 35.12 2.09
C THR A 715 15.14 35.85 1.42
N SER A 716 15.16 37.18 1.53
CA SER A 716 16.23 38.00 1.06
C SER A 716 16.48 39.16 2.01
N ASN A 717 17.75 39.48 2.19
CA ASN A 717 18.21 40.66 2.95
C ASN A 717 18.57 41.82 2.01
N LEU A 718 18.19 41.73 0.74
CA LEU A 718 18.44 42.79 -0.25
C LEU A 718 17.77 44.10 0.17
N GLY A 719 18.51 45.21 0.09
CA GLY A 719 18.04 46.53 0.48
C GLY A 719 17.94 46.77 1.99
N SER A 720 18.43 45.87 2.85
CA SER A 720 18.32 46.00 4.32
C SER A 720 18.89 47.32 4.84
N ALA A 721 20.08 47.73 4.37
CA ALA A 721 20.68 49.01 4.77
C ALA A 721 19.83 50.22 4.33
N TYR A 722 19.22 50.14 3.16
CA TYR A 722 18.32 51.19 2.67
C TYR A 722 17.04 51.26 3.51
N ILE A 723 16.41 50.12 3.74
CA ILE A 723 15.20 50.02 4.58
C ILE A 723 15.50 50.66 5.94
N GLN A 724 16.57 50.27 6.58
CA GLN A 724 16.94 50.80 7.89
C GLN A 724 17.15 52.31 7.88
N SER A 725 17.88 52.86 6.92
CA SER A 725 18.15 54.29 6.79
C SER A 725 16.89 55.12 6.55
N GLN A 726 15.88 54.56 5.91
CA GLN A 726 14.60 55.25 5.69
C GLN A 726 13.71 55.17 6.95
N PHE A 727 13.70 54.04 7.63
CA PHE A 727 12.91 53.88 8.85
C PHE A 727 13.42 54.69 10.03
N GLU A 728 14.68 55.08 10.08
CA GLU A 728 15.20 56.06 11.04
C GLU A 728 14.63 57.49 10.84
N LYS A 729 14.07 57.78 9.67
CA LYS A 729 13.46 59.08 9.32
C LYS A 729 11.92 59.09 9.49
N ILE A 730 11.33 57.95 9.92
CA ILE A 730 9.88 57.84 10.06
C ILE A 730 9.39 58.65 11.25
N ASN A 731 8.32 59.47 11.02
CA ASN A 731 7.50 60.13 12.00
C ASN A 731 6.02 59.70 11.74
N ASP A 732 5.16 59.89 12.71
CA ASP A 732 3.74 59.50 12.59
C ASP A 732 3.03 60.08 11.36
N GLU A 733 3.44 61.25 10.90
CA GLU A 733 2.85 61.96 9.75
C GLU A 733 3.35 61.46 8.39
N ASN A 734 4.53 60.82 8.30
CA ASN A 734 5.15 60.44 7.02
C ASN A 734 5.27 58.91 6.83
N ARG A 735 4.81 58.12 7.80
CA ARG A 735 5.02 56.69 7.87
C ARG A 735 4.60 55.97 6.61
N GLU A 736 3.40 56.17 6.14
CA GLU A 736 2.84 55.49 4.96
C GLU A 736 3.60 55.85 3.68
N VAL A 737 3.96 57.12 3.52
CA VAL A 737 4.68 57.60 2.35
C VAL A 737 6.09 57.02 2.29
N VAL A 738 6.81 57.00 3.43
CA VAL A 738 8.18 56.46 3.51
C VAL A 738 8.17 54.94 3.28
N ILE A 739 7.15 54.20 3.79
CA ILE A 739 6.99 52.74 3.54
C ILE A 739 6.79 52.50 2.05
N GLU A 740 5.87 53.21 1.39
CA GLU A 740 5.61 53.06 -0.03
C GLU A 740 6.83 53.41 -0.93
N GLU A 741 7.54 54.48 -0.63
CA GLU A 741 8.75 54.83 -1.35
C GLU A 741 9.89 53.81 -1.14
N THR A 742 10.06 53.32 0.10
CA THR A 742 11.01 52.29 0.43
C THR A 742 10.70 50.97 -0.30
N LYS A 743 9.41 50.59 -0.33
CA LYS A 743 8.94 49.39 -1.05
C LYS A 743 9.25 49.48 -2.55
N LYS A 744 8.99 50.65 -3.17
CA LYS A 744 9.28 50.85 -4.61
C LYS A 744 10.78 50.74 -4.92
N GLU A 745 11.63 51.32 -4.09
CA GLU A 745 13.08 51.27 -4.33
C GLU A 745 13.67 49.88 -4.07
N VAL A 746 13.24 49.20 -3.01
CA VAL A 746 13.64 47.80 -2.73
C VAL A 746 13.18 46.87 -3.86
N MET A 747 11.96 47.04 -4.39
CA MET A 747 11.49 46.34 -5.56
C MET A 747 12.34 46.65 -6.82
N SER A 748 12.79 47.88 -6.99
CA SER A 748 13.71 48.25 -8.08
C SER A 748 15.06 47.52 -7.94
N MET A 749 15.59 47.43 -6.72
CA MET A 749 16.83 46.68 -6.43
C MET A 749 16.64 45.17 -6.70
N LEU A 750 15.50 44.58 -6.30
CA LEU A 750 15.19 43.19 -6.53
C LEU A 750 15.15 42.87 -8.04
N LYS A 751 14.50 43.73 -8.84
CA LYS A 751 14.42 43.56 -10.30
C LYS A 751 15.78 43.65 -11.01
N LYS A 752 16.75 44.32 -10.42
CA LYS A 752 18.13 44.36 -10.92
C LYS A 752 18.93 43.10 -10.57
N THR A 753 18.59 42.45 -9.47
CA THR A 753 19.33 41.30 -8.93
C THR A 753 18.77 39.96 -9.41
N ILE A 754 17.43 39.85 -9.45
CA ILE A 754 16.73 38.61 -9.83
C ILE A 754 16.09 38.83 -11.19
N ARG A 755 16.13 37.81 -12.06
CA ARG A 755 15.61 37.87 -13.43
C ARG A 755 14.07 38.12 -13.40
N PRO A 756 13.58 39.02 -14.29
CA PRO A 756 12.15 39.34 -14.36
C PRO A 756 11.24 38.13 -14.60
N GLU A 757 11.71 37.17 -15.39
CA GLU A 757 10.98 35.95 -15.69
C GLU A 757 10.72 35.11 -14.44
N PHE A 758 11.63 35.12 -13.47
CA PHE A 758 11.47 34.43 -12.18
C PHE A 758 10.47 35.17 -11.29
N LEU A 759 10.62 36.49 -11.18
CA LEU A 759 9.74 37.33 -10.35
C LEU A 759 8.28 37.25 -10.80
N ASN A 760 8.02 37.13 -12.12
CA ASN A 760 6.66 37.03 -12.67
C ASN A 760 5.96 35.70 -12.33
N ARG A 761 6.68 34.71 -11.77
CA ARG A 761 6.13 33.42 -11.38
C ARG A 761 5.87 33.30 -9.89
N ILE A 762 6.36 34.26 -9.14
CA ILE A 762 6.12 34.35 -7.70
C ILE A 762 4.72 34.94 -7.47
N ASP A 763 3.97 34.33 -6.56
CA ASP A 763 2.61 34.80 -6.26
C ASP A 763 2.61 36.17 -5.57
N GLU A 764 3.50 36.34 -4.55
CA GLU A 764 3.59 37.62 -3.83
C GLU A 764 5.04 37.93 -3.40
N THR A 765 5.41 39.20 -3.49
CA THR A 765 6.66 39.71 -2.94
C THR A 765 6.35 40.67 -1.80
N ILE A 766 6.79 40.35 -0.62
CA ILE A 766 6.35 40.94 0.62
C ILE A 766 7.53 41.60 1.34
N MET A 767 7.38 42.87 1.75
CA MET A 767 8.38 43.59 2.52
C MET A 767 8.04 43.51 4.01
N PHE A 768 8.93 42.91 4.80
CA PHE A 768 8.84 42.90 6.26
C PHE A 768 9.37 44.22 6.80
N LEU A 769 8.60 44.81 7.67
CA LEU A 769 8.93 46.10 8.30
C LEU A 769 9.86 45.90 9.51
N PRO A 770 10.77 46.85 9.77
CA PRO A 770 11.50 46.87 11.04
C PRO A 770 10.55 46.92 12.24
N LEU A 771 10.90 46.18 13.29
CA LEU A 771 10.09 46.09 14.50
C LEU A 771 10.17 47.36 15.36
N ASN A 772 9.04 47.85 15.90
CA ASN A 772 8.99 48.93 16.87
C ASN A 772 9.20 48.40 18.31
N ARG A 773 9.31 49.31 19.29
CA ARG A 773 9.56 48.90 20.70
C ARG A 773 8.41 48.11 21.31
N GLU A 774 7.18 48.47 21.00
CA GLU A 774 6.01 47.77 21.51
C GLU A 774 5.94 46.32 20.97
N GLU A 775 6.23 46.13 19.69
CA GLU A 775 6.32 44.82 19.06
C GLU A 775 7.43 43.94 19.67
N ILE A 776 8.55 44.55 20.05
CA ILE A 776 9.63 43.83 20.73
C ILE A 776 9.22 43.42 22.15
N GLU A 777 8.53 44.31 22.92
CA GLU A 777 7.98 43.92 24.21
C GLU A 777 7.02 42.73 24.08
N GLN A 778 6.15 42.69 23.07
CA GLN A 778 5.27 41.57 22.77
C GLN A 778 6.04 40.29 22.42
N ILE A 779 7.12 40.39 21.62
CA ILE A 779 7.98 39.24 21.27
C ILE A 779 8.65 38.70 22.54
N VAL A 780 9.14 39.56 23.43
CA VAL A 780 9.69 39.16 24.73
C VAL A 780 8.65 38.41 25.56
N MET A 781 7.42 38.94 25.63
CA MET A 781 6.32 38.27 26.35
C MET A 781 6.00 36.89 25.79
N LEU A 782 5.96 36.74 24.46
CA LEU A 782 5.74 35.42 23.83
C LEU A 782 6.84 34.42 24.17
N GLN A 783 8.11 34.83 24.13
CA GLN A 783 9.23 33.96 24.49
C GLN A 783 9.20 33.59 25.98
N ILE A 784 8.88 34.55 26.86
CA ILE A 784 8.73 34.32 28.29
C ILE A 784 7.59 33.35 28.59
N ASN A 785 6.44 33.46 27.91
CA ASN A 785 5.32 32.54 28.06
C ASN A 785 5.70 31.11 27.65
N GLY A 786 6.48 30.95 26.60
CA GLY A 786 7.04 29.65 26.24
C GLY A 786 7.93 29.06 27.35
N ILE A 787 8.74 29.90 27.98
CA ILE A 787 9.58 29.48 29.12
C ILE A 787 8.74 29.18 30.35
N LYS A 788 7.70 29.96 30.67
CA LYS A 788 6.76 29.70 31.76
C LYS A 788 6.12 28.31 31.60
N ASN A 789 5.64 27.97 30.40
CA ASN A 789 5.04 26.67 30.12
C ASN A 789 6.05 25.51 30.28
N MET A 790 7.30 25.71 29.83
CA MET A 790 8.38 24.74 30.02
C MET A 790 8.72 24.53 31.52
N LEU A 791 8.75 25.62 32.29
CA LEU A 791 9.04 25.57 33.72
C LEU A 791 7.88 24.98 34.52
N ALA A 792 6.64 25.26 34.16
CA ALA A 792 5.44 24.68 34.75
C ALA A 792 5.41 23.14 34.61
N GLY A 793 5.87 22.59 33.49
CA GLY A 793 6.08 21.13 33.34
C GLY A 793 7.10 20.53 34.34
N ASN A 794 7.97 21.37 34.92
CA ASN A 794 8.91 20.98 35.96
C ASN A 794 8.45 21.41 37.37
N GLY A 795 7.20 21.82 37.52
CA GLY A 795 6.61 22.25 38.78
C GLY A 795 7.11 23.62 39.30
N ILE A 796 7.62 24.47 38.41
CA ILE A 796 8.11 25.81 38.74
C ILE A 796 7.18 26.85 38.14
N THR A 797 6.58 27.70 38.97
CA THR A 797 5.75 28.83 38.54
C THR A 797 6.59 30.09 38.46
N LEU A 798 6.64 30.76 37.29
CA LEU A 798 7.39 32.00 37.07
C LEU A 798 6.44 33.15 36.76
N GLU A 799 6.58 34.28 37.45
CA GLU A 799 5.87 35.54 37.19
C GLU A 799 6.90 36.65 36.91
N MET A 800 6.57 37.52 35.93
CA MET A 800 7.46 38.62 35.61
C MET A 800 6.69 39.93 35.70
N THR A 801 7.34 41.00 36.21
CA THR A 801 6.79 42.33 36.19
C THR A 801 6.97 43.00 34.80
N ASP A 802 6.11 43.93 34.42
CA ASP A 802 6.21 44.66 33.14
C ASP A 802 7.53 45.44 33.04
N GLU A 803 8.10 45.88 34.13
CA GLU A 803 9.42 46.51 34.17
C GLU A 803 10.53 45.55 33.80
N ALA A 804 10.45 44.28 34.29
CA ALA A 804 11.43 43.27 33.93
C ALA A 804 11.32 42.86 32.43
N VAL A 805 10.13 42.83 31.88
CA VAL A 805 9.90 42.63 30.43
C VAL A 805 10.52 43.76 29.61
N ARG A 806 10.29 45.01 29.99
CA ARG A 806 10.87 46.20 29.30
C ARG A 806 12.37 46.21 29.42
N PHE A 807 12.93 45.80 30.53
CA PHE A 807 14.39 45.67 30.68
C PHE A 807 14.98 44.69 29.67
N ILE A 808 14.36 43.50 29.54
CA ILE A 808 14.82 42.49 28.58
C ILE A 808 14.62 43.00 27.14
N ALA A 809 13.51 43.67 26.87
CA ALA A 809 13.21 44.22 25.55
C ALA A 809 14.27 45.30 25.14
N SER A 810 14.56 46.22 26.07
CA SER A 810 15.56 47.29 25.81
C SER A 810 16.99 46.73 25.65
N THR A 811 17.35 45.70 26.40
CA THR A 811 18.68 45.08 26.32
C THR A 811 18.80 44.09 25.15
N GLY A 812 17.70 43.50 24.73
CA GLY A 812 17.62 42.53 23.64
C GLY A 812 17.31 43.16 22.28
N TYR A 813 17.07 44.44 22.19
CA TYR A 813 16.80 45.12 20.92
C TYR A 813 18.11 45.67 20.31
N ASP A 814 18.31 45.37 19.06
CA ASP A 814 19.38 45.92 18.25
C ASP A 814 18.82 46.37 16.91
N PRO A 815 19.02 47.66 16.49
CA PRO A 815 18.50 48.14 15.21
C PRO A 815 18.98 47.36 13.99
N GLU A 816 20.15 46.79 14.01
CA GLU A 816 20.73 46.00 12.89
C GLU A 816 20.25 44.58 12.89
N PHE A 817 20.05 43.96 14.06
CA PHE A 817 19.73 42.54 14.23
C PHE A 817 18.27 42.29 14.67
N GLY A 818 17.46 43.33 14.85
CA GLY A 818 16.05 43.26 15.25
C GLY A 818 15.84 42.56 16.58
N ALA A 819 14.92 41.60 16.61
CA ALA A 819 14.62 40.79 17.81
C ALA A 819 15.58 39.58 18.01
N ARG A 820 16.56 39.35 17.13
CA ARG A 820 17.45 38.17 17.23
C ARG A 820 18.26 38.15 18.56
N PRO A 821 18.74 39.28 19.12
CA PRO A 821 19.42 39.27 20.40
C PRO A 821 18.52 39.04 21.60
N VAL A 822 17.19 39.21 21.51
CA VAL A 822 16.21 38.98 22.62
C VAL A 822 16.41 37.62 23.27
N LYS A 823 16.56 36.57 22.47
CA LYS A 823 16.77 35.22 22.98
C LYS A 823 18.04 35.07 23.81
N ARG A 824 19.09 35.77 23.42
CA ARG A 824 20.36 35.83 24.18
C ARG A 824 20.21 36.64 25.47
N ALA A 825 19.47 37.72 25.43
CA ALA A 825 19.16 38.53 26.62
C ALA A 825 18.38 37.71 27.64
N ILE A 826 17.33 37.01 27.21
CA ILE A 826 16.55 36.09 28.06
C ILE A 826 17.45 34.99 28.64
N GLN A 827 18.29 34.38 27.86
CA GLN A 827 19.20 33.34 28.32
C GLN A 827 20.17 33.87 29.35
N ARG A 828 20.77 35.06 29.10
CA ARG A 828 21.79 35.67 29.94
C ARG A 828 21.23 36.21 31.25
N TYR A 829 20.17 36.98 31.21
CA TYR A 829 19.64 37.73 32.38
C TYR A 829 18.58 36.96 33.13
N LEU A 830 17.80 36.11 32.47
CA LEU A 830 16.72 35.36 33.09
C LEU A 830 17.15 33.92 33.41
N LEU A 831 17.43 33.09 32.40
CA LEU A 831 17.64 31.64 32.60
C LEU A 831 18.92 31.30 33.35
N ASN A 832 20.04 31.97 33.03
CA ASN A 832 21.32 31.67 33.72
C ASN A 832 21.29 32.08 35.19
N ASP A 833 20.68 33.22 35.54
CA ASP A 833 20.60 33.66 36.92
C ASP A 833 19.53 32.90 37.71
N LEU A 834 18.38 32.58 37.09
CA LEU A 834 17.40 31.72 37.69
C LEU A 834 17.98 30.32 38.01
N SER A 835 18.75 29.74 37.07
CA SER A 835 19.36 28.43 37.28
C SER A 835 20.34 28.40 38.45
N LYS A 836 21.14 29.44 38.61
CA LYS A 836 22.07 29.56 39.76
C LYS A 836 21.30 29.62 41.10
N LYS A 837 20.21 30.44 41.14
CA LYS A 837 19.43 30.63 42.35
C LYS A 837 18.60 29.41 42.74
N LEU A 838 18.14 28.64 41.75
CA LEU A 838 17.48 27.36 41.96
C LEU A 838 18.45 26.28 42.50
N LEU A 839 19.70 26.28 41.99
CA LEU A 839 20.73 25.34 42.42
C LEU A 839 21.30 25.69 43.83
N SER A 840 21.40 26.99 44.12
CA SER A 840 21.83 27.47 45.45
C SER A 840 20.73 27.43 46.51
N GLN A 841 19.52 27.02 46.17
CA GLN A 841 18.33 27.01 47.02
C GLN A 841 17.97 28.39 47.63
N GLU A 842 18.39 29.47 46.93
CA GLU A 842 18.00 30.80 47.34
C GLU A 842 16.54 31.12 46.98
N VAL A 843 15.96 30.36 46.09
CA VAL A 843 14.56 30.48 45.64
C VAL A 843 13.88 29.11 45.77
N ASP A 844 12.70 29.08 46.40
CA ASP A 844 11.90 27.89 46.65
C ASP A 844 11.11 27.50 45.39
N ARG A 845 11.32 26.29 44.88
CA ARG A 845 10.64 25.77 43.70
C ARG A 845 9.14 25.58 43.86
N SER A 846 8.67 25.37 45.08
CA SER A 846 7.28 25.11 45.40
C SER A 846 6.40 26.36 45.47
N LYS A 847 7.00 27.55 45.38
CA LYS A 847 6.32 28.85 45.45
C LYS A 847 6.50 29.60 44.14
N PRO A 848 5.57 30.48 43.73
CA PRO A 848 5.75 31.35 42.58
C PRO A 848 7.01 32.19 42.71
N ILE A 849 7.83 32.22 41.67
CA ILE A 849 9.06 33.00 41.60
C ILE A 849 8.74 34.29 40.84
N ILE A 850 8.85 35.43 41.53
CA ILE A 850 8.61 36.75 40.95
C ILE A 850 9.95 37.33 40.48
N VAL A 851 9.97 37.81 39.22
CA VAL A 851 11.12 38.45 38.60
C VAL A 851 10.86 39.95 38.47
N GLU A 852 11.72 40.73 39.10
CA GLU A 852 11.67 42.19 39.12
C GLU A 852 12.98 42.79 38.61
N THR A 853 12.99 44.05 38.22
CA THR A 853 14.22 44.77 37.84
C THR A 853 14.99 45.23 39.09
N ALA A 854 16.33 45.13 39.11
CA ALA A 854 17.20 45.64 40.16
C ALA A 854 18.49 46.22 39.53
N GLY A 855 18.50 47.52 39.36
CA GLY A 855 19.62 48.19 38.70
C GLY A 855 19.82 47.71 37.27
N ASP A 856 21.00 47.18 36.92
CA ASP A 856 21.32 46.70 35.57
C ASP A 856 21.04 45.22 35.39
N GLY A 857 20.15 44.62 36.18
CA GLY A 857 19.84 43.19 36.10
C GLY A 857 18.46 42.83 36.61
N LEU A 858 18.21 41.53 36.75
CA LEU A 858 16.95 40.95 37.23
C LEU A 858 17.15 40.37 38.66
N LYS A 859 16.17 40.57 39.52
CA LYS A 859 16.10 40.04 40.85
C LYS A 859 14.96 39.02 40.98
N PHE A 860 15.26 37.88 41.62
CA PHE A 860 14.29 36.82 41.81
C PHE A 860 13.92 36.70 43.29
N ARG A 861 12.65 36.58 43.56
CA ARG A 861 12.14 36.32 44.94
C ARG A 861 10.87 35.48 44.91
N ASN A 862 10.63 34.77 46.04
CA ASN A 862 9.36 34.07 46.28
C ASN A 862 8.46 34.90 47.20
#